data_718bb4e9f2091840ad186076a6692d0b
#
_entry.id   718bb4e9f2091840ad186076a6692d0b
#
_cell.length_a   1.000
_cell.length_b   1.000
_cell.length_c   1.000
_cell.angle_alpha   90.00
_cell.angle_beta   90.00
_cell.angle_gamma   90.00
#
_symmetry.space_group_name_H-M   'P 1'
#
loop_
_entity.id
_entity.type
_entity.pdbx_description
1 polymer ?
#
loop_
_entity_poly.entity_id
_entity_poly.type
_entity_poly.pdbx_seq_one_letter_code
_entity_poly.pdbx_strand_id
1 'polypeptide(L)'
;MHLLEREIYLDALNSGFTSLAKGGGCIALVSGEAGIGKTALIQEFTAERRQAARVYWGGCEALFTPHPLAPLHDIARQAGGGLPAVIASATNRDLIFHATIDHLVQGLNPTIVVFEDVHWADQATLDLIKFLGRRMQHLPVMLIISYRDDEVGTHHPLRSVIGDLPVALLRRLSLPSLSESAVQTLAQRVGREGADLCRVTGGNPFYVTEALAVAAHEVPATVRDAVLARISRLSESARRVANLTAIVPGKLERWLLDAILPPDACDVEECLAAGMVARDNAIAFRHEIARHAVEESLAMPVRQALHARVLAALQAHAPADMQTARLVHHADRAGDSSAVLQFAPVAADEALNMCAHRQVAAHLATALAHAATLSAEEKASLLDRLSYECYLTGQIHEAISATESALALWQAAGNPYKEGDCLRWLSRLTWFTTNKAAADRYAAMAVALLERLAPGRELAWAYSNVSQLHMLADEPEEAIVAGDRALALARTLGDAEIESHALNNVGTTKLAAQDSSGRADLERSLALALAGGCSSFQEHAARAYGNLATSAARARDFTQARHYFSEGIAYCEKRDLYAWVRYMTASRAETLLAQGEWDAAAEAAELISQDVKIAAVARIPALVVLARVRLRRGDPGVSKALDEAAELAFASGEVQRIAPVVAARAEAAWIEGKLADSLDEIRRGYKMTCKISDSWMQGELAFWLWRAGRLTEATEQIARPWALQIAGDWPGAAAEWQAINCPYEQALALAECKNESAVRSALQIFEGLGATPMAGITRRKLRESGVRNIPRGSHERTKQNPHQLTRRQLQVLALVAEGCRNAEIAGRLFVTEKTVDHHVSAVLEKLQVRSRGEAAAVANRLGLATSVKPIRAAKH
;
A
#
# COMPACT_ATOMS: atom_id res chain seq x y z
N MET A 1 -0.83 -4.55 39.52
CA MET A 1 0.48 -3.87 39.66
C MET A 1 0.34 -2.49 39.03
N HIS A 2 0.54 -1.40 39.76
CA HIS A 2 0.43 -0.05 39.19
C HIS A 2 1.54 0.15 38.15
N LEU A 3 1.18 0.42 36.90
CA LEU A 3 2.14 0.73 35.84
C LEU A 3 2.78 2.07 36.12
N LEU A 4 4.11 2.14 36.04
CA LEU A 4 4.84 3.40 36.25
C LEU A 4 4.90 4.18 34.93
N GLU A 5 4.69 5.50 35.00
CA GLU A 5 4.77 6.45 33.86
C GLU A 5 3.83 6.09 32.69
N ARG A 6 2.67 5.51 33.00
CA ARG A 6 1.66 5.14 31.98
C ARG A 6 0.31 5.85 32.18
N GLU A 7 0.20 6.70 33.20
CA GLU A 7 -1.03 7.43 33.56
C GLU A 7 -1.58 8.27 32.40
N ILE A 8 -0.71 9.00 31.69
CA ILE A 8 -1.08 9.84 30.53
C ILE A 8 -1.71 9.00 29.41
N TYR A 9 -1.19 7.80 29.20
CA TYR A 9 -1.70 6.88 28.16
C TYR A 9 -3.02 6.24 28.59
N LEU A 10 -3.17 5.89 29.87
CA LEU A 10 -4.45 5.44 30.43
C LEU A 10 -5.50 6.52 30.34
N ASP A 11 -5.17 7.78 30.66
CA ASP A 11 -6.07 8.92 30.52
C ASP A 11 -6.50 9.16 29.08
N ALA A 12 -5.59 9.01 28.13
CA ALA A 12 -5.90 9.10 26.69
C ALA A 12 -6.85 7.99 26.22
N LEU A 13 -6.64 6.75 26.68
CA LEU A 13 -7.55 5.62 26.42
C LEU A 13 -8.91 5.86 27.08
N ASN A 14 -8.94 6.38 28.32
CA ASN A 14 -10.15 6.74 29.05
C ASN A 14 -10.96 7.82 28.35
N SER A 15 -10.28 8.85 27.85
CA SER A 15 -10.91 9.92 27.05
C SER A 15 -11.51 9.36 25.76
N GLY A 16 -10.79 8.43 25.08
CA GLY A 16 -11.31 7.72 23.91
C GLY A 16 -12.55 6.90 24.22
N PHE A 17 -12.54 6.14 25.31
CA PHE A 17 -13.70 5.34 25.73
C PHE A 17 -14.91 6.20 26.11
N THR A 18 -14.68 7.32 26.79
CA THR A 18 -15.77 8.25 27.17
C THR A 18 -16.45 8.86 25.92
N SER A 19 -15.74 8.96 24.78
CA SER A 19 -16.36 9.46 23.55
C SER A 19 -17.40 8.51 22.96
N LEU A 20 -17.33 7.21 23.26
CA LEU A 20 -18.31 6.20 22.80
C LEU A 20 -19.72 6.49 23.34
N ALA A 21 -19.82 6.98 24.57
CA ALA A 21 -21.10 7.36 25.18
C ALA A 21 -21.81 8.50 24.43
N LYS A 22 -21.09 9.25 23.59
CA LYS A 22 -21.62 10.32 22.73
C LYS A 22 -21.95 9.82 21.31
N GLY A 23 -21.93 8.52 21.10
CA GLY A 23 -22.27 7.87 19.82
C GLY A 23 -21.16 7.90 18.76
N GLY A 24 -19.91 8.18 19.13
CA GLY A 24 -18.77 8.18 18.21
C GLY A 24 -17.80 7.04 18.49
N GLY A 25 -17.17 6.47 17.45
CA GLY A 25 -16.10 5.48 17.58
C GLY A 25 -14.76 6.08 17.98
N CYS A 26 -13.81 5.22 18.41
CA CYS A 26 -12.44 5.60 18.72
C CYS A 26 -11.46 4.54 18.24
N ILE A 27 -10.32 4.96 17.70
CA ILE A 27 -9.23 4.07 17.27
C ILE A 27 -7.97 4.47 18.04
N ALA A 28 -7.45 3.59 18.89
CA ALA A 28 -6.22 3.80 19.62
C ALA A 28 -5.08 2.97 18.99
N LEU A 29 -4.04 3.63 18.52
CA LEU A 29 -2.82 3.02 18.02
C LEU A 29 -1.78 3.04 19.13
N VAL A 30 -1.44 1.86 19.67
CA VAL A 30 -0.46 1.71 20.74
C VAL A 30 0.84 1.17 20.16
N SER A 31 1.85 2.02 20.04
CA SER A 31 3.14 1.66 19.43
C SER A 31 4.30 1.73 20.43
N GLY A 32 5.42 1.12 20.08
CA GLY A 32 6.68 1.13 20.81
C GLY A 32 7.41 -0.20 20.70
N GLU A 33 8.64 -0.22 21.14
CA GLU A 33 9.54 -1.38 21.05
C GLU A 33 8.98 -2.64 21.72
N ALA A 34 9.58 -3.78 21.37
CA ALA A 34 9.29 -5.05 22.04
C ALA A 34 9.57 -4.95 23.56
N GLY A 35 8.64 -5.45 24.38
CA GLY A 35 8.81 -5.43 25.84
C GLY A 35 8.54 -4.09 26.54
N ILE A 36 8.14 -3.03 25.81
CA ILE A 36 7.90 -1.68 26.36
C ILE A 36 6.62 -1.58 27.24
N GLY A 37 5.81 -2.62 27.26
CA GLY A 37 4.61 -2.69 28.10
C GLY A 37 3.30 -2.34 27.40
N LYS A 38 3.19 -2.47 26.08
CA LYS A 38 1.96 -2.24 25.29
C LYS A 38 0.80 -3.10 25.81
N THR A 39 1.02 -4.41 25.86
CA THR A 39 0.04 -5.40 26.35
C THR A 39 -0.39 -5.11 27.78
N ALA A 40 0.55 -4.79 28.66
CA ALA A 40 0.24 -4.46 30.07
C ALA A 40 -0.66 -3.22 30.20
N LEU A 41 -0.39 -2.18 29.42
CA LEU A 41 -1.23 -0.96 29.36
C LEU A 41 -2.65 -1.29 28.93
N ILE A 42 -2.81 -2.07 27.86
CA ILE A 42 -4.13 -2.42 27.31
C ILE A 42 -4.88 -3.35 28.28
N GLN A 43 -4.20 -4.29 28.92
CA GLN A 43 -4.79 -5.17 29.91
C GLN A 43 -5.30 -4.41 31.14
N GLU A 44 -4.51 -3.47 31.68
CA GLU A 44 -4.94 -2.62 32.81
C GLU A 44 -6.15 -1.78 32.43
N PHE A 45 -6.13 -1.15 31.26
CA PHE A 45 -7.24 -0.39 30.75
C PHE A 45 -8.52 -1.22 30.57
N THR A 46 -8.42 -2.39 29.94
CA THR A 46 -9.58 -3.25 29.64
C THR A 46 -10.13 -3.96 30.89
N ALA A 47 -9.28 -4.33 31.84
CA ALA A 47 -9.70 -4.98 33.09
C ALA A 47 -10.67 -4.12 33.90
N GLU A 48 -10.43 -2.81 33.99
CA GLU A 48 -11.30 -1.85 34.69
C GLU A 48 -12.69 -1.68 34.03
N ARG A 49 -12.83 -2.12 32.75
CA ARG A 49 -14.03 -1.86 31.95
C ARG A 49 -14.87 -3.08 31.63
N ARG A 50 -14.47 -4.27 32.11
CA ARG A 50 -15.20 -5.53 31.87
C ARG A 50 -16.69 -5.48 32.31
N GLN A 51 -17.03 -4.64 33.26
CA GLN A 51 -18.43 -4.47 33.69
C GLN A 51 -19.20 -3.45 32.83
N ALA A 52 -18.51 -2.51 32.21
CA ALA A 52 -19.10 -1.40 31.44
C ALA A 52 -19.07 -1.62 29.93
N ALA A 53 -18.26 -2.52 29.42
CA ALA A 53 -18.08 -2.78 28.00
C ALA A 53 -17.88 -4.27 27.71
N ARG A 54 -18.24 -4.68 26.50
CA ARG A 54 -17.82 -5.99 25.95
C ARG A 54 -16.38 -5.85 25.47
N VAL A 55 -15.50 -6.72 25.89
CA VAL A 55 -14.10 -6.69 25.52
C VAL A 55 -13.76 -7.95 24.73
N TYR A 56 -13.32 -7.80 23.50
CA TYR A 56 -12.84 -8.87 22.65
C TYR A 56 -11.37 -8.67 22.31
N TRP A 57 -10.63 -9.76 22.30
CA TRP A 57 -9.20 -9.74 22.16
C TRP A 57 -8.73 -10.75 21.10
N GLY A 58 -8.03 -10.28 20.05
CA GLY A 58 -7.42 -11.12 19.02
C GLY A 58 -5.95 -10.81 18.89
N GLY A 59 -5.09 -11.83 18.90
CA GLY A 59 -3.64 -11.70 18.73
C GLY A 59 -3.20 -12.07 17.31
N CYS A 60 -2.24 -11.34 16.75
CA CYS A 60 -1.51 -11.78 15.58
C CYS A 60 -0.31 -12.61 16.03
N GLU A 61 -0.05 -13.71 15.33
CA GLU A 61 1.04 -14.62 15.66
C GLU A 61 2.22 -14.45 14.70
N ALA A 62 3.44 -14.57 15.23
CA ALA A 62 4.68 -14.53 14.46
C ALA A 62 4.87 -15.82 13.64
N LEU A 63 3.91 -16.18 12.79
CA LEU A 63 4.02 -17.29 11.85
C LEU A 63 4.58 -16.81 10.53
N PHE A 64 5.38 -17.63 9.87
CA PHE A 64 5.85 -17.32 8.50
C PHE A 64 4.66 -17.19 7.52
N THR A 65 3.62 -18.00 7.72
CA THR A 65 2.35 -17.96 7.00
C THR A 65 1.21 -17.91 8.01
N PRO A 66 0.83 -16.70 8.52
CA PRO A 66 -0.28 -16.59 9.44
C PRO A 66 -1.60 -16.98 8.74
N HIS A 67 -2.49 -17.60 9.50
CA HIS A 67 -3.83 -17.92 8.98
C HIS A 67 -4.60 -16.62 8.67
N PRO A 68 -5.28 -16.53 7.52
CA PRO A 68 -6.13 -15.37 7.22
C PRO A 68 -7.15 -15.12 8.33
N LEU A 69 -7.23 -13.86 8.80
CA LEU A 69 -8.14 -13.44 9.87
C LEU A 69 -7.94 -14.16 11.21
N ALA A 70 -6.73 -14.67 11.52
CA ALA A 70 -6.47 -15.38 12.78
C ALA A 70 -6.96 -14.62 14.03
N PRO A 71 -6.72 -13.31 14.21
CA PRO A 71 -7.25 -12.56 15.34
C PRO A 71 -8.77 -12.52 15.40
N LEU A 72 -9.44 -12.53 14.25
CA LEU A 72 -10.91 -12.56 14.22
C LEU A 72 -11.48 -13.89 14.68
N HIS A 73 -10.79 -15.00 14.42
CA HIS A 73 -11.19 -16.31 14.99
C HIS A 73 -11.12 -16.30 16.52
N ASP A 74 -10.11 -15.66 17.11
CA ASP A 74 -10.04 -15.49 18.57
C ASP A 74 -11.20 -14.65 19.11
N ILE A 75 -11.51 -13.55 18.44
CA ILE A 75 -12.64 -12.67 18.76
C ILE A 75 -13.96 -13.43 18.65
N ALA A 76 -14.15 -14.17 17.56
CA ALA A 76 -15.38 -14.93 17.32
C ALA A 76 -15.61 -16.01 18.39
N ARG A 77 -14.58 -16.73 18.83
CA ARG A 77 -14.67 -17.70 19.94
C ARG A 77 -15.10 -17.03 21.25
N GLN A 78 -14.60 -15.83 21.55
CA GLN A 78 -15.00 -15.05 22.73
C GLN A 78 -16.41 -14.49 22.59
N ALA A 79 -16.78 -14.09 21.38
CA ALA A 79 -18.06 -13.48 21.07
C ALA A 79 -19.23 -14.49 21.15
N GLY A 80 -18.98 -15.72 20.73
CA GLY A 80 -20.04 -16.75 20.62
C GLY A 80 -21.12 -16.41 19.58
N GLY A 81 -22.30 -16.97 19.75
CA GLY A 81 -23.45 -16.68 18.88
C GLY A 81 -23.23 -17.16 17.43
N GLY A 82 -23.69 -16.37 16.46
CA GLY A 82 -23.66 -16.74 15.04
C GLY A 82 -22.32 -16.42 14.32
N LEU A 83 -21.46 -15.57 14.91
CA LEU A 83 -20.24 -15.12 14.24
C LEU A 83 -19.28 -16.27 13.89
N PRO A 84 -18.98 -17.25 14.78
CA PRO A 84 -18.17 -18.41 14.42
C PRO A 84 -18.71 -19.22 13.25
N ALA A 85 -20.04 -19.43 13.20
CA ALA A 85 -20.69 -20.17 12.12
C ALA A 85 -20.59 -19.42 10.78
N VAL A 86 -20.73 -18.09 10.80
CA VAL A 86 -20.55 -17.28 9.58
C VAL A 86 -19.12 -17.37 9.08
N ILE A 87 -18.12 -17.24 9.96
CA ILE A 87 -16.71 -17.35 9.58
C ILE A 87 -16.41 -18.72 8.97
N ALA A 88 -16.93 -19.80 9.55
CA ALA A 88 -16.69 -21.16 9.07
C ALA A 88 -17.39 -21.47 7.73
N SER A 89 -18.52 -20.84 7.44
CA SER A 89 -19.34 -21.12 6.23
C SER A 89 -19.22 -20.08 5.12
N ALA A 90 -18.60 -18.92 5.39
CA ALA A 90 -18.52 -17.84 4.41
C ALA A 90 -17.55 -18.19 3.28
N THR A 91 -18.04 -18.05 2.05
CA THR A 91 -17.28 -18.20 0.81
C THR A 91 -16.64 -16.89 0.37
N ASN A 92 -16.92 -15.78 1.08
CA ASN A 92 -16.46 -14.44 0.76
C ASN A 92 -16.17 -13.67 2.05
N ARG A 93 -14.99 -13.03 2.12
CA ARG A 93 -14.56 -12.22 3.29
C ARG A 93 -15.45 -11.00 3.55
N ASP A 94 -16.14 -10.44 2.55
CA ASP A 94 -17.06 -9.32 2.75
C ASP A 94 -18.24 -9.71 3.66
N LEU A 95 -18.74 -10.95 3.56
CA LEU A 95 -19.77 -11.48 4.47
C LEU A 95 -19.25 -11.55 5.92
N ILE A 96 -18.00 -11.98 6.09
CA ILE A 96 -17.34 -12.03 7.41
C ILE A 96 -17.20 -10.62 7.99
N PHE A 97 -16.78 -9.65 7.18
CA PHE A 97 -16.57 -8.27 7.61
C PHE A 97 -17.89 -7.61 8.06
N HIS A 98 -18.96 -7.79 7.30
CA HIS A 98 -20.28 -7.26 7.66
C HIS A 98 -20.83 -7.96 8.92
N ALA A 99 -20.77 -9.30 8.99
CA ALA A 99 -21.18 -10.02 10.18
C ALA A 99 -20.38 -9.60 11.43
N THR A 100 -19.10 -9.24 11.25
CA THR A 100 -18.27 -8.74 12.36
C THR A 100 -18.81 -7.40 12.85
N ILE A 101 -19.09 -6.42 11.97
CA ILE A 101 -19.69 -5.14 12.38
C ILE A 101 -21.02 -5.36 13.06
N ASP A 102 -21.90 -6.16 12.46
CA ASP A 102 -23.23 -6.41 13.02
C ASP A 102 -23.12 -6.99 14.42
N HIS A 103 -22.17 -7.91 14.66
CA HIS A 103 -21.92 -8.45 15.99
C HIS A 103 -21.36 -7.40 16.97
N LEU A 104 -20.44 -6.55 16.52
CA LEU A 104 -19.82 -5.53 17.40
C LEU A 104 -20.81 -4.48 17.86
N VAL A 105 -21.85 -4.18 17.08
CA VAL A 105 -22.88 -3.18 17.42
C VAL A 105 -24.09 -3.78 18.14
N GLN A 106 -24.20 -5.10 18.25
CA GLN A 106 -25.29 -5.75 18.99
C GLN A 106 -25.18 -5.47 20.49
N GLY A 107 -26.31 -5.11 21.13
CA GLY A 107 -26.42 -4.92 22.58
C GLY A 107 -26.32 -3.45 23.01
N LEU A 108 -26.50 -3.22 24.32
CA LEU A 108 -26.59 -1.87 24.92
C LEU A 108 -25.23 -1.32 25.36
N ASN A 109 -24.27 -2.20 25.60
CA ASN A 109 -22.94 -1.81 26.09
C ASN A 109 -21.99 -1.54 24.93
N PRO A 110 -21.12 -0.54 25.06
CA PRO A 110 -20.06 -0.28 24.08
C PRO A 110 -19.11 -1.48 23.97
N THR A 111 -18.46 -1.60 22.82
CA THR A 111 -17.55 -2.73 22.55
C THR A 111 -16.12 -2.22 22.44
N ILE A 112 -15.18 -2.90 23.08
CA ILE A 112 -13.75 -2.73 22.93
C ILE A 112 -13.22 -3.94 22.17
N VAL A 113 -12.54 -3.68 21.06
CA VAL A 113 -11.89 -4.72 20.25
C VAL A 113 -10.39 -4.44 20.24
N VAL A 114 -9.61 -5.42 20.68
CA VAL A 114 -8.16 -5.34 20.70
C VAL A 114 -7.59 -6.24 19.61
N PHE A 115 -6.79 -5.67 18.72
CA PHE A 115 -5.91 -6.38 17.82
C PHE A 115 -4.47 -6.22 18.32
N GLU A 116 -3.88 -7.31 18.78
CA GLU A 116 -2.53 -7.28 19.34
C GLU A 116 -1.47 -7.70 18.33
N ASP A 117 -0.33 -7.02 18.38
CA ASP A 117 0.86 -7.26 17.55
C ASP A 117 0.57 -7.30 16.03
N VAL A 118 -0.19 -6.31 15.55
CA VAL A 118 -0.69 -6.19 14.16
C VAL A 118 0.44 -6.06 13.12
N HIS A 119 1.68 -5.84 13.52
CA HIS A 119 2.83 -5.93 12.63
C HIS A 119 3.07 -7.35 12.07
N TRP A 120 2.47 -8.39 12.68
CA TRP A 120 2.45 -9.76 12.16
C TRP A 120 1.13 -10.14 11.48
N ALA A 121 0.21 -9.19 11.32
CA ALA A 121 -1.10 -9.45 10.74
C ALA A 121 -1.00 -9.89 9.27
N ASP A 122 -1.82 -10.86 8.92
CA ASP A 122 -2.11 -11.20 7.54
C ASP A 122 -2.87 -10.06 6.82
N GLN A 123 -2.87 -10.10 5.49
CA GLN A 123 -3.51 -9.05 4.71
C GLN A 123 -5.03 -8.96 4.95
N ALA A 124 -5.71 -10.08 5.12
CA ALA A 124 -7.15 -10.07 5.36
C ALA A 124 -7.49 -9.42 6.72
N THR A 125 -6.65 -9.61 7.74
CA THR A 125 -6.75 -8.92 9.03
C THR A 125 -6.51 -7.42 8.88
N LEU A 126 -5.51 -7.00 8.10
CA LEU A 126 -5.24 -5.60 7.82
C LEU A 126 -6.42 -4.93 7.10
N ASP A 127 -7.03 -5.62 6.14
CA ASP A 127 -8.21 -5.15 5.43
C ASP A 127 -9.45 -5.09 6.33
N LEU A 128 -9.61 -6.03 7.25
CA LEU A 128 -10.66 -5.97 8.27
C LEU A 128 -10.49 -4.72 9.16
N ILE A 129 -9.28 -4.44 9.62
CA ILE A 129 -8.97 -3.25 10.42
C ILE A 129 -9.32 -1.97 9.64
N LYS A 130 -8.95 -1.88 8.37
CA LYS A 130 -9.27 -0.77 7.48
C LYS A 130 -10.79 -0.65 7.27
N PHE A 131 -11.47 -1.77 7.04
CA PHE A 131 -12.93 -1.84 6.86
C PHE A 131 -13.68 -1.36 8.09
N LEU A 132 -13.30 -1.83 9.29
CA LEU A 132 -13.85 -1.41 10.56
C LEU A 132 -13.59 0.08 10.81
N GLY A 133 -12.34 0.52 10.68
CA GLY A 133 -11.93 1.89 10.94
C GLY A 133 -12.72 2.94 10.15
N ARG A 134 -12.99 2.69 8.87
CA ARG A 134 -13.76 3.58 8.01
C ARG A 134 -15.26 3.70 8.40
N ARG A 135 -15.79 2.71 9.14
CA ARG A 135 -17.22 2.64 9.50
C ARG A 135 -17.50 2.99 10.94
N MET A 136 -16.48 3.13 11.78
CA MET A 136 -16.64 3.33 13.21
C MET A 136 -17.16 4.72 13.63
N GLN A 137 -17.24 5.70 12.74
CA GLN A 137 -17.55 7.09 13.10
C GLN A 137 -18.81 7.25 13.96
N HIS A 138 -19.81 6.38 13.75
CA HIS A 138 -21.09 6.42 14.44
C HIS A 138 -21.40 5.13 15.23
N LEU A 139 -20.37 4.31 15.50
CA LEU A 139 -20.54 3.06 16.22
C LEU A 139 -19.95 3.18 17.63
N PRO A 140 -20.61 2.65 18.67
CA PRO A 140 -20.08 2.67 20.04
C PRO A 140 -18.99 1.62 20.21
N VAL A 141 -17.98 1.67 19.38
CA VAL A 141 -16.87 0.70 19.31
C VAL A 141 -15.54 1.40 19.47
N MET A 142 -14.69 0.89 20.33
CA MET A 142 -13.29 1.29 20.47
C MET A 142 -12.39 0.21 19.90
N LEU A 143 -11.61 0.56 18.91
CA LEU A 143 -10.60 -0.33 18.32
C LEU A 143 -9.23 0.01 18.91
N ILE A 144 -8.58 -0.94 19.53
CA ILE A 144 -7.22 -0.79 20.05
C ILE A 144 -6.30 -1.68 19.22
N ILE A 145 -5.27 -1.09 18.64
CA ILE A 145 -4.33 -1.75 17.75
C ILE A 145 -2.93 -1.59 18.33
N SER A 146 -2.28 -2.70 18.72
CA SER A 146 -0.89 -2.65 19.15
C SER A 146 0.06 -3.11 18.03
N TYR A 147 1.22 -2.47 17.93
CA TYR A 147 2.26 -2.87 16.97
C TYR A 147 3.65 -2.41 17.46
N ARG A 148 4.69 -2.99 16.88
CA ARG A 148 6.09 -2.58 17.10
C ARG A 148 6.49 -1.61 16.00
N ASP A 149 6.92 -0.42 16.38
CA ASP A 149 7.35 0.63 15.44
C ASP A 149 8.73 0.35 14.84
N ASP A 150 9.60 -0.35 15.55
CA ASP A 150 10.91 -0.82 15.08
C ASP A 150 10.81 -1.92 14.00
N GLU A 151 9.75 -2.74 14.01
CA GLU A 151 9.48 -3.76 12.99
C GLU A 151 8.65 -3.23 11.79
N VAL A 152 7.99 -2.06 11.94
CA VAL A 152 7.17 -1.45 10.88
C VAL A 152 8.01 -0.47 10.04
N GLY A 153 8.80 -0.99 9.12
CA GLY A 153 9.57 -0.19 8.15
C GLY A 153 8.70 0.60 7.16
N THR A 154 9.35 1.38 6.29
CA THR A 154 8.66 2.26 5.31
C THR A 154 7.74 1.51 4.33
N HIS A 155 8.04 0.26 4.04
CA HIS A 155 7.28 -0.58 3.09
C HIS A 155 6.33 -1.57 3.76
N HIS A 156 6.17 -1.49 5.08
CA HIS A 156 5.32 -2.41 5.81
C HIS A 156 3.82 -2.15 5.51
N PRO A 157 3.00 -3.19 5.17
CA PRO A 157 1.59 -3.02 4.79
C PRO A 157 0.75 -2.25 5.83
N LEU A 158 1.05 -2.44 7.11
CA LEU A 158 0.37 -1.73 8.22
C LEU A 158 0.47 -0.20 8.11
N ARG A 159 1.54 0.35 7.52
CA ARG A 159 1.66 1.81 7.34
C ARG A 159 0.57 2.37 6.43
N SER A 160 0.28 1.67 5.35
CA SER A 160 -0.81 2.05 4.44
C SER A 160 -2.16 2.01 5.16
N VAL A 161 -2.40 0.95 5.94
CA VAL A 161 -3.63 0.83 6.73
C VAL A 161 -3.78 1.99 7.72
N ILE A 162 -2.72 2.29 8.47
CA ILE A 162 -2.72 3.42 9.44
C ILE A 162 -2.97 4.76 8.74
N GLY A 163 -2.43 4.95 7.52
CA GLY A 163 -2.66 6.15 6.70
C GLY A 163 -4.11 6.30 6.25
N ASP A 164 -4.80 5.19 6.01
CA ASP A 164 -6.18 5.14 5.55
C ASP A 164 -7.23 5.26 6.67
N LEU A 165 -6.82 5.18 7.94
CA LEU A 165 -7.73 5.32 9.07
C LEU A 165 -8.17 6.78 9.27
N PRO A 166 -9.44 7.05 9.64
CA PRO A 166 -9.95 8.41 9.83
C PRO A 166 -9.19 9.15 10.93
N VAL A 167 -8.48 10.21 10.58
CA VAL A 167 -7.65 11.01 11.51
C VAL A 167 -8.46 11.53 12.72
N ALA A 168 -9.72 11.87 12.51
CA ALA A 168 -10.61 12.37 13.57
C ALA A 168 -10.87 11.34 14.69
N LEU A 169 -10.79 10.05 14.40
CA LEU A 169 -11.00 8.95 15.35
C LEU A 169 -9.70 8.44 15.97
N LEU A 170 -8.55 8.83 15.42
CA LEU A 170 -7.23 8.29 15.80
C LEU A 170 -6.70 8.89 17.10
N ARG A 171 -6.19 8.02 17.97
CA ARG A 171 -5.35 8.35 19.12
C ARG A 171 -4.04 7.60 18.99
N ARG A 172 -2.93 8.32 18.81
CA ARG A 172 -1.59 7.71 18.69
C ARG A 172 -0.90 7.74 20.03
N LEU A 173 -0.57 6.56 20.54
CA LEU A 173 0.03 6.34 21.85
C LEU A 173 1.37 5.61 21.66
N SER A 174 2.45 6.36 21.50
CA SER A 174 3.81 5.81 21.40
C SER A 174 4.40 5.74 22.81
N LEU A 175 4.71 4.52 23.26
CA LEU A 175 5.22 4.28 24.61
C LEU A 175 6.74 4.41 24.64
N PRO A 176 7.29 5.33 25.45
CA PRO A 176 8.73 5.44 25.65
C PRO A 176 9.22 4.43 26.69
N SER A 177 10.54 4.22 26.73
CA SER A 177 11.21 3.55 27.82
C SER A 177 10.95 4.26 29.17
N LEU A 178 11.07 3.52 30.27
CA LEU A 178 10.96 4.08 31.62
C LEU A 178 12.15 5.02 31.90
N SER A 179 11.87 6.09 32.64
CA SER A 179 12.92 6.98 33.13
C SER A 179 13.80 6.28 34.16
N GLU A 180 14.95 6.85 34.41
CA GLU A 180 15.87 6.37 35.45
C GLU A 180 15.20 6.36 36.85
N SER A 181 14.34 7.32 37.15
CA SER A 181 13.57 7.38 38.40
C SER A 181 12.54 6.25 38.51
N ALA A 182 11.88 5.88 37.44
CA ALA A 182 10.96 4.75 37.42
C ALA A 182 11.69 3.41 37.55
N VAL A 183 12.84 3.25 36.90
CA VAL A 183 13.70 2.07 37.03
C VAL A 183 14.20 1.95 38.47
N GLN A 184 14.63 3.04 39.10
CA GLN A 184 15.04 3.04 40.50
C GLN A 184 13.90 2.67 41.44
N THR A 185 12.69 3.16 41.19
CA THR A 185 11.50 2.77 41.94
C THR A 185 11.23 1.27 41.86
N LEU A 186 11.36 0.65 40.65
CA LEU A 186 11.22 -0.77 40.49
C LEU A 186 12.30 -1.56 41.22
N ALA A 187 13.55 -1.10 41.17
CA ALA A 187 14.66 -1.72 41.86
C ALA A 187 14.47 -1.68 43.39
N GLN A 188 14.04 -0.55 43.94
CA GLN A 188 13.76 -0.38 45.39
C GLN A 188 12.65 -1.31 45.88
N ARG A 189 11.60 -1.60 45.06
CA ARG A 189 10.53 -2.54 45.43
C ARG A 189 11.04 -3.96 45.69
N VAL A 190 12.19 -4.31 45.10
CA VAL A 190 12.84 -5.62 45.30
C VAL A 190 14.13 -5.54 46.10
N GLY A 191 14.37 -4.41 46.77
CA GLY A 191 15.51 -4.21 47.65
C GLY A 191 16.87 -4.10 46.94
N ARG A 192 16.91 -3.55 45.73
CA ARG A 192 18.11 -3.40 44.88
C ARG A 192 18.41 -1.93 44.54
N GLU A 193 19.67 -1.64 44.20
CA GLU A 193 20.06 -0.37 43.61
C GLU A 193 19.84 -0.33 42.09
N GLY A 194 19.26 0.78 41.58
CA GLY A 194 18.81 0.90 40.20
C GLY A 194 19.73 1.68 39.27
N ALA A 195 20.79 2.30 39.76
CA ALA A 195 21.58 3.27 38.98
C ALA A 195 22.21 2.70 37.70
N ASP A 196 22.76 1.49 37.74
CA ASP A 196 23.35 0.83 36.55
C ASP A 196 22.31 0.10 35.68
N LEU A 197 21.18 -0.24 36.25
CA LEU A 197 20.11 -0.98 35.56
C LEU A 197 19.53 -0.19 34.38
N CYS A 198 19.28 1.10 34.53
CA CYS A 198 18.74 1.91 33.45
C CYS A 198 19.70 2.00 32.27
N ARG A 199 21.00 2.11 32.52
CA ARG A 199 22.03 2.16 31.47
C ARG A 199 22.15 0.85 30.71
N VAL A 200 22.03 -0.30 31.38
CA VAL A 200 22.15 -1.63 30.77
C VAL A 200 20.88 -2.02 30.04
N THR A 201 19.71 -1.65 30.57
CA THR A 201 18.40 -2.06 30.03
C THR A 201 17.79 -1.05 29.07
N GLY A 202 18.40 0.13 28.91
CA GLY A 202 17.81 1.26 28.16
C GLY A 202 16.48 1.74 28.73
N GLY A 203 16.15 1.37 29.98
CA GLY A 203 14.85 1.67 30.60
C GLY A 203 13.68 0.85 30.04
N ASN A 204 13.91 -0.18 29.20
CA ASN A 204 12.85 -1.05 28.72
C ASN A 204 12.27 -1.87 29.89
N PRO A 205 10.95 -1.75 30.20
CA PRO A 205 10.33 -2.39 31.36
C PRO A 205 10.57 -3.89 31.45
N PHE A 206 10.53 -4.59 30.32
CA PHE A 206 10.79 -6.03 30.28
C PHE A 206 12.24 -6.33 30.70
N TYR A 207 13.21 -5.62 30.14
CA TYR A 207 14.61 -5.81 30.47
C TYR A 207 14.92 -5.46 31.92
N VAL A 208 14.28 -4.41 32.44
CA VAL A 208 14.39 -4.03 33.85
C VAL A 208 13.87 -5.14 34.76
N THR A 209 12.67 -5.68 34.46
CA THR A 209 12.06 -6.73 35.29
C THR A 209 12.84 -8.03 35.23
N GLU A 210 13.36 -8.41 34.06
CA GLU A 210 14.19 -9.60 33.89
C GLU A 210 15.54 -9.43 34.63
N ALA A 211 16.20 -8.30 34.51
CA ALA A 211 17.44 -8.02 35.24
C ALA A 211 17.23 -8.00 36.77
N LEU A 212 16.10 -7.53 37.25
CA LEU A 212 15.75 -7.53 38.66
C LEU A 212 15.43 -8.93 39.21
N ALA A 213 14.98 -9.84 38.36
CA ALA A 213 14.67 -11.23 38.76
C ALA A 213 15.90 -12.13 38.86
N VAL A 214 17.06 -11.74 38.36
CA VAL A 214 18.35 -12.48 38.48
C VAL A 214 19.08 -12.09 39.76
N ALA A 215 19.86 -13.01 40.40
CA ALA A 215 20.58 -12.78 41.65
C ALA A 215 21.61 -11.63 41.57
N ALA A 216 21.83 -10.94 42.67
CA ALA A 216 22.48 -9.63 42.75
C ALA A 216 23.93 -9.52 42.22
N HIS A 217 24.60 -10.60 41.92
CA HIS A 217 26.01 -10.60 41.52
C HIS A 217 26.31 -10.78 40.04
N GLU A 218 25.29 -11.00 39.21
CA GLU A 218 25.43 -11.17 37.76
C GLU A 218 24.36 -10.36 37.06
N VAL A 219 24.66 -9.13 36.66
CA VAL A 219 23.85 -8.41 35.67
C VAL A 219 24.16 -9.04 34.30
N PRO A 220 23.22 -9.76 33.66
CA PRO A 220 23.49 -10.40 32.38
C PRO A 220 23.85 -9.35 31.32
N ALA A 221 24.80 -9.65 30.46
CA ALA A 221 25.25 -8.76 29.41
C ALA A 221 24.15 -8.50 28.36
N THR A 222 23.24 -9.49 28.21
CA THR A 222 22.10 -9.40 27.28
C THR A 222 20.81 -9.93 27.92
N VAL A 223 19.68 -9.50 27.38
CA VAL A 223 18.35 -10.03 27.77
C VAL A 223 18.24 -11.52 27.55
N ARG A 224 18.82 -12.02 26.46
CA ARG A 224 18.88 -13.46 26.17
C ARG A 224 19.54 -14.22 27.30
N ASP A 225 20.69 -13.75 27.78
CA ASP A 225 21.42 -14.39 28.89
C ASP A 225 20.60 -14.39 30.17
N ALA A 226 19.84 -13.30 30.45
CA ALA A 226 18.95 -13.22 31.60
C ALA A 226 17.83 -14.27 31.54
N VAL A 227 17.18 -14.40 30.40
CA VAL A 227 16.13 -15.37 30.16
C VAL A 227 16.67 -16.81 30.29
N LEU A 228 17.82 -17.10 29.65
CA LEU A 228 18.42 -18.43 29.68
C LEU A 228 18.93 -18.82 31.07
N ALA A 229 19.53 -17.87 31.81
CA ALA A 229 19.91 -18.08 33.21
C ALA A 229 18.72 -18.41 34.12
N ARG A 230 17.55 -17.89 33.81
CA ARG A 230 16.30 -18.17 34.53
C ARG A 230 15.74 -19.54 34.17
N ILE A 231 15.73 -19.88 32.87
CA ILE A 231 15.36 -21.23 32.41
C ILE A 231 16.25 -22.33 33.02
N SER A 232 17.56 -22.07 33.13
CA SER A 232 18.50 -23.05 33.69
C SER A 232 18.25 -23.40 35.17
N ARG A 233 17.55 -22.52 35.92
CA ARG A 233 17.21 -22.73 37.34
C ARG A 233 15.91 -23.50 37.53
N LEU A 234 15.09 -23.64 36.48
CA LEU A 234 13.87 -24.45 36.57
C LEU A 234 14.17 -25.93 36.69
N SER A 235 13.30 -26.67 37.36
CA SER A 235 13.29 -28.12 37.37
C SER A 235 13.22 -28.69 35.95
N GLU A 236 13.55 -29.94 35.78
CA GLU A 236 13.46 -30.58 34.47
C GLU A 236 12.00 -30.59 33.92
N SER A 237 11.00 -30.83 34.80
CA SER A 237 9.57 -30.79 34.45
C SER A 237 9.12 -29.42 34.02
N ALA A 238 9.51 -28.36 34.73
CA ALA A 238 9.21 -26.98 34.34
C ALA A 238 9.93 -26.56 33.04
N ARG A 239 11.19 -26.96 32.84
CA ARG A 239 11.90 -26.71 31.59
C ARG A 239 11.24 -27.38 30.39
N ARG A 240 10.68 -28.59 30.55
CA ARG A 240 9.93 -29.24 29.46
C ARG A 240 8.71 -28.42 29.06
N VAL A 241 7.97 -27.87 30.04
CA VAL A 241 6.84 -26.95 29.76
C VAL A 241 7.31 -25.68 29.04
N ALA A 242 8.37 -25.02 29.55
CA ALA A 242 8.91 -23.82 28.95
C ALA A 242 9.36 -24.07 27.50
N ASN A 243 10.09 -25.17 27.25
CA ASN A 243 10.59 -25.53 25.91
C ASN A 243 9.42 -25.83 24.95
N LEU A 244 8.40 -26.54 25.40
CA LEU A 244 7.21 -26.82 24.59
C LEU A 244 6.44 -25.53 24.28
N THR A 245 6.24 -24.68 25.30
CA THR A 245 5.58 -23.38 25.09
C THR A 245 6.37 -22.47 24.15
N ALA A 246 7.72 -22.58 24.13
CA ALA A 246 8.55 -21.76 23.26
C ALA A 246 8.41 -22.07 21.76
N ILE A 247 8.16 -23.35 21.42
CA ILE A 247 8.03 -23.76 20.01
C ILE A 247 6.59 -23.63 19.46
N VAL A 248 5.61 -23.32 20.31
CA VAL A 248 4.23 -23.07 19.89
C VAL A 248 4.04 -21.55 19.79
N PRO A 249 3.90 -20.98 18.59
CA PRO A 249 3.64 -19.57 18.43
C PRO A 249 2.33 -19.16 19.12
N GLY A 250 2.32 -17.99 19.76
CA GLY A 250 1.16 -17.47 20.45
C GLY A 250 0.90 -18.18 21.78
N LYS A 251 -0.06 -19.11 21.84
CA LYS A 251 -0.54 -19.73 23.07
C LYS A 251 -0.56 -21.25 22.96
N LEU A 252 -0.04 -21.92 23.97
CA LEU A 252 -0.13 -23.36 24.13
C LEU A 252 -1.43 -23.72 24.87
N GLU A 253 -2.38 -24.31 24.19
CA GLU A 253 -3.65 -24.75 24.76
C GLU A 253 -3.45 -25.88 25.78
N ARG A 254 -4.27 -25.90 26.81
CA ARG A 254 -4.17 -26.91 27.88
C ARG A 254 -4.28 -28.35 27.36
N TRP A 255 -5.22 -28.62 26.45
CA TRP A 255 -5.38 -29.91 25.83
C TRP A 255 -4.14 -30.38 25.06
N LEU A 256 -3.44 -29.47 24.40
CA LEU A 256 -2.23 -29.74 23.63
C LEU A 256 -1.05 -30.04 24.57
N LEU A 257 -0.93 -29.29 25.67
CA LEU A 257 0.05 -29.58 26.72
C LEU A 257 -0.17 -30.99 27.30
N ASP A 258 -1.42 -31.31 27.68
CA ASP A 258 -1.79 -32.61 28.31
C ASP A 258 -1.63 -33.77 27.32
N ALA A 259 -1.80 -33.55 26.02
CA ALA A 259 -1.56 -34.56 24.98
C ALA A 259 -0.06 -34.86 24.78
N ILE A 260 0.82 -33.89 25.05
CA ILE A 260 2.25 -34.01 24.78
C ILE A 260 3.04 -34.38 26.05
N LEU A 261 2.75 -33.75 27.18
CA LEU A 261 3.46 -33.98 28.45
C LEU A 261 2.55 -34.69 29.47
N PRO A 262 2.98 -35.85 30.00
CA PRO A 262 2.23 -36.50 31.08
C PRO A 262 2.27 -35.65 32.36
N PRO A 263 1.25 -35.78 33.27
CA PRO A 263 1.11 -34.91 34.43
C PRO A 263 2.34 -34.90 35.37
N ASP A 264 3.02 -36.02 35.51
CA ASP A 264 4.23 -36.19 36.35
C ASP A 264 5.48 -35.53 35.73
N ALA A 265 5.45 -35.22 34.44
CA ALA A 265 6.52 -34.53 33.70
C ALA A 265 6.22 -33.07 33.40
N CYS A 266 5.17 -32.50 34.01
CA CYS A 266 4.63 -31.18 33.67
C CYS A 266 4.46 -30.33 34.93
N ASP A 267 5.38 -29.36 35.16
CA ASP A 267 5.26 -28.38 36.25
C ASP A 267 5.01 -26.96 35.68
N VAL A 268 3.74 -26.66 35.44
CA VAL A 268 3.30 -25.35 34.98
C VAL A 268 3.42 -24.29 36.09
N GLU A 269 3.17 -24.71 37.35
CA GLU A 269 3.15 -23.80 38.49
C GLU A 269 4.53 -23.22 38.79
N GLU A 270 5.59 -24.00 38.62
CA GLU A 270 6.96 -23.48 38.75
C GLU A 270 7.26 -22.45 37.65
N CYS A 271 6.83 -22.67 36.39
CA CYS A 271 6.98 -21.71 35.32
C CYS A 271 6.21 -20.38 35.56
N LEU A 272 5.01 -20.49 36.14
CA LEU A 272 4.19 -19.34 36.57
C LEU A 272 4.83 -18.60 37.74
N ALA A 273 5.31 -19.32 38.77
CA ALA A 273 6.00 -18.74 39.94
C ALA A 273 7.30 -18.05 39.51
N ALA A 274 8.02 -18.65 38.56
CA ALA A 274 9.17 -18.04 37.95
C ALA A 274 8.83 -16.82 37.10
N GLY A 275 7.56 -16.52 36.81
CA GLY A 275 7.12 -15.38 36.01
C GLY A 275 7.47 -15.45 34.52
N MET A 276 7.87 -16.63 34.02
CA MET A 276 8.25 -16.84 32.62
C MET A 276 7.02 -16.91 31.70
N VAL A 277 5.99 -17.59 32.18
CA VAL A 277 4.74 -17.77 31.46
C VAL A 277 3.58 -17.11 32.18
N ALA A 278 2.49 -16.90 31.49
CA ALA A 278 1.20 -16.49 32.02
C ALA A 278 0.18 -17.57 31.68
N ARG A 279 -0.81 -17.73 32.52
CA ARG A 279 -1.92 -18.65 32.31
C ARG A 279 -3.22 -17.88 32.39
N ASP A 280 -3.97 -17.90 31.31
CA ASP A 280 -5.36 -17.50 31.25
C ASP A 280 -6.19 -18.71 30.82
N ASN A 281 -6.69 -18.79 29.60
CA ASN A 281 -7.29 -20.00 29.03
C ASN A 281 -6.25 -20.94 28.39
N ALA A 282 -5.01 -20.46 28.19
CA ALA A 282 -3.87 -21.17 27.63
C ALA A 282 -2.58 -20.70 28.31
N ILE A 283 -1.47 -21.37 28.03
CA ILE A 283 -0.15 -21.03 28.56
C ILE A 283 0.62 -20.29 27.45
N ALA A 284 1.17 -19.13 27.76
CA ALA A 284 1.99 -18.38 26.85
C ALA A 284 3.18 -17.74 27.57
N PHE A 285 4.27 -17.50 26.86
CA PHE A 285 5.31 -16.65 27.39
C PHE A 285 4.76 -15.23 27.62
N ARG A 286 5.17 -14.59 28.71
CA ARG A 286 4.79 -13.19 28.98
C ARG A 286 5.30 -12.23 27.92
N HIS A 287 6.44 -12.58 27.29
CA HIS A 287 7.09 -11.76 26.29
C HIS A 287 7.64 -12.63 25.17
N GLU A 288 7.36 -12.25 23.94
CA GLU A 288 7.77 -12.97 22.73
C GLU A 288 9.31 -13.04 22.61
N ILE A 289 10.03 -12.02 23.08
CA ILE A 289 11.51 -12.04 23.13
C ILE A 289 12.02 -13.19 24.00
N ALA A 290 11.35 -13.45 25.14
CA ALA A 290 11.71 -14.58 25.99
C ALA A 290 11.40 -15.92 25.30
N ARG A 291 10.27 -16.01 24.61
CA ARG A 291 9.90 -17.20 23.81
C ARG A 291 10.98 -17.48 22.76
N HIS A 292 11.35 -16.50 21.97
CA HIS A 292 12.40 -16.63 20.94
C HIS A 292 13.75 -17.01 21.52
N ALA A 293 14.17 -16.38 22.62
CA ALA A 293 15.44 -16.72 23.27
C ALA A 293 15.50 -18.18 23.69
N VAL A 294 14.37 -18.73 24.22
CA VAL A 294 14.26 -20.15 24.60
C VAL A 294 14.26 -21.05 23.36
N GLU A 295 13.43 -20.74 22.37
CA GLU A 295 13.35 -21.51 21.12
C GLU A 295 14.71 -21.62 20.43
N GLU A 296 15.43 -20.51 20.29
CA GLU A 296 16.77 -20.47 19.67
C GLU A 296 17.86 -21.20 20.50
N SER A 297 17.69 -21.28 21.83
CA SER A 297 18.62 -21.99 22.68
C SER A 297 18.52 -23.52 22.54
N LEU A 298 17.39 -24.01 22.00
CA LEU A 298 17.19 -25.45 21.81
C LEU A 298 18.07 -25.94 20.64
N ALA A 299 18.80 -27.01 20.90
CA ALA A 299 19.52 -27.72 19.84
C ALA A 299 18.55 -28.16 18.74
N MET A 300 18.98 -28.07 17.48
CA MET A 300 18.17 -28.39 16.32
C MET A 300 17.40 -29.73 16.41
N PRO A 301 18.03 -30.86 16.82
CA PRO A 301 17.30 -32.12 16.94
C PRO A 301 16.20 -32.09 18.01
N VAL A 302 16.43 -31.36 19.12
CA VAL A 302 15.45 -31.23 20.20
C VAL A 302 14.26 -30.41 19.73
N ARG A 303 14.52 -29.31 19.04
CA ARG A 303 13.49 -28.45 18.46
C ARG A 303 12.65 -29.20 17.44
N GLN A 304 13.29 -29.92 16.51
CA GLN A 304 12.59 -30.77 15.53
C GLN A 304 11.71 -31.84 16.20
N ALA A 305 12.23 -32.53 17.21
CA ALA A 305 11.48 -33.54 17.94
C ALA A 305 10.25 -32.94 18.67
N LEU A 306 10.37 -31.73 19.22
CA LEU A 306 9.24 -31.07 19.87
C LEU A 306 8.19 -30.66 18.82
N HIS A 307 8.59 -30.11 17.69
CA HIS A 307 7.64 -29.80 16.61
C HIS A 307 6.94 -31.05 16.09
N ALA A 308 7.63 -32.17 15.93
CA ALA A 308 7.05 -33.45 15.51
C ALA A 308 6.01 -33.97 16.54
N ARG A 309 6.28 -33.82 17.84
CA ARG A 309 5.30 -34.17 18.89
C ARG A 309 4.06 -33.30 18.87
N VAL A 310 4.23 -31.98 18.66
CA VAL A 310 3.12 -31.05 18.50
C VAL A 310 2.30 -31.41 17.27
N LEU A 311 2.96 -31.64 16.13
CA LEU A 311 2.30 -32.07 14.90
C LEU A 311 1.46 -33.32 15.10
N ALA A 312 2.03 -34.34 15.69
CA ALA A 312 1.31 -35.60 15.97
C ALA A 312 0.09 -35.40 16.89
N ALA A 313 0.22 -34.57 17.93
CA ALA A 313 -0.88 -34.25 18.83
C ALA A 313 -1.98 -33.44 18.10
N LEU A 314 -1.61 -32.50 17.27
CA LEU A 314 -2.54 -31.72 16.43
C LEU A 314 -3.30 -32.64 15.45
N GLN A 315 -2.62 -33.58 14.80
CA GLN A 315 -3.24 -34.52 13.86
C GLN A 315 -4.20 -35.50 14.56
N ALA A 316 -3.90 -35.88 15.77
CA ALA A 316 -4.70 -36.87 16.52
C ALA A 316 -5.95 -36.29 17.21
N HIS A 317 -5.89 -35.04 17.66
CA HIS A 317 -6.86 -34.47 18.59
C HIS A 317 -7.34 -33.07 18.20
N ALA A 318 -7.07 -32.63 16.96
CA ALA A 318 -7.41 -31.30 16.56
C ALA A 318 -8.90 -31.00 16.67
N PRO A 319 -9.30 -29.87 17.26
CA PRO A 319 -10.64 -29.33 17.11
C PRO A 319 -11.02 -29.12 15.64
N ALA A 320 -12.31 -29.26 15.35
CA ALA A 320 -12.82 -29.13 13.99
C ALA A 320 -12.55 -27.73 13.34
N ASP A 321 -12.22 -26.74 14.16
CA ASP A 321 -11.89 -25.37 13.75
C ASP A 321 -10.37 -25.10 13.70
N MET A 322 -9.56 -26.16 13.71
CA MET A 322 -8.10 -26.00 13.68
C MET A 322 -7.61 -25.52 12.32
N GLN A 323 -6.75 -24.53 12.37
CA GLN A 323 -6.16 -23.90 11.20
C GLN A 323 -5.04 -24.78 10.60
N THR A 324 -5.17 -25.16 9.34
CA THR A 324 -4.21 -26.00 8.61
C THR A 324 -2.81 -25.37 8.56
N ALA A 325 -2.69 -24.05 8.59
CA ALA A 325 -1.42 -23.32 8.64
C ALA A 325 -0.54 -23.71 9.85
N ARG A 326 -1.14 -24.05 11.01
CA ARG A 326 -0.39 -24.56 12.18
C ARG A 326 0.22 -25.93 11.93
N LEU A 327 -0.51 -26.81 11.23
CA LEU A 327 0.03 -28.12 10.82
C LEU A 327 1.22 -27.94 9.89
N VAL A 328 1.10 -27.06 8.90
CA VAL A 328 2.21 -26.74 7.97
C VAL A 328 3.42 -26.20 8.73
N HIS A 329 3.22 -25.26 9.66
CA HIS A 329 4.30 -24.69 10.46
C HIS A 329 5.06 -25.75 11.24
N HIS A 330 4.35 -26.62 11.98
CA HIS A 330 5.00 -27.64 12.77
C HIS A 330 5.61 -28.75 11.92
N ALA A 331 5.00 -29.10 10.77
CA ALA A 331 5.55 -30.07 9.83
C ALA A 331 6.87 -29.58 9.20
N ASP A 332 6.91 -28.33 8.73
CA ASP A 332 8.10 -27.69 8.18
C ASP A 332 9.24 -27.65 9.21
N ARG A 333 8.93 -27.18 10.43
CA ARG A 333 9.91 -27.11 11.52
C ARG A 333 10.35 -28.47 12.07
N ALA A 334 9.54 -29.50 11.93
CA ALA A 334 9.92 -30.88 12.24
C ALA A 334 10.77 -31.52 11.13
N GLY A 335 10.76 -30.96 9.91
CA GLY A 335 11.38 -31.55 8.72
C GLY A 335 10.55 -32.72 8.17
N ASP A 336 9.26 -32.80 8.49
CA ASP A 336 8.33 -33.85 8.01
C ASP A 336 7.79 -33.47 6.62
N SER A 337 8.54 -33.83 5.58
CA SER A 337 8.20 -33.57 4.19
C SER A 337 6.85 -34.18 3.79
N SER A 338 6.48 -35.34 4.33
CA SER A 338 5.20 -35.99 4.02
C SER A 338 4.03 -35.15 4.52
N ALA A 339 4.09 -34.69 5.77
CA ALA A 339 3.08 -33.85 6.36
C ALA A 339 3.02 -32.45 5.68
N VAL A 340 4.17 -31.85 5.35
CA VAL A 340 4.19 -30.58 4.59
C VAL A 340 3.46 -30.75 3.26
N LEU A 341 3.78 -31.78 2.48
CA LEU A 341 3.16 -32.03 1.19
C LEU A 341 1.66 -32.35 1.27
N GLN A 342 1.23 -32.90 2.39
CA GLN A 342 -0.20 -33.14 2.66
C GLN A 342 -0.95 -31.86 3.00
N PHE A 343 -0.39 -31.01 3.88
CA PHE A 343 -1.14 -29.89 4.47
C PHE A 343 -0.90 -28.55 3.76
N ALA A 344 0.29 -28.29 3.17
CA ALA A 344 0.58 -26.99 2.58
C ALA A 344 -0.31 -26.67 1.36
N PRO A 345 -0.65 -27.61 0.45
CA PRO A 345 -1.62 -27.33 -0.61
C PRO A 345 -3.03 -27.03 -0.07
N VAL A 346 -3.45 -27.69 1.01
CA VAL A 346 -4.75 -27.44 1.65
C VAL A 346 -4.77 -26.06 2.28
N ALA A 347 -3.73 -25.68 3.00
CA ALA A 347 -3.58 -24.33 3.57
C ALA A 347 -3.54 -23.24 2.46
N ALA A 348 -2.93 -23.56 1.33
CA ALA A 348 -2.95 -22.68 0.16
C ALA A 348 -4.37 -22.49 -0.39
N ASP A 349 -5.19 -23.56 -0.45
CA ASP A 349 -6.57 -23.48 -0.90
C ASP A 349 -7.46 -22.73 0.12
N GLU A 350 -7.25 -22.90 1.42
CA GLU A 350 -7.90 -22.09 2.46
C GLU A 350 -7.55 -20.60 2.33
N ALA A 351 -6.28 -20.28 2.12
CA ALA A 351 -5.84 -18.91 1.89
C ALA A 351 -6.42 -18.32 0.59
N LEU A 352 -6.52 -19.13 -0.47
CA LEU A 352 -7.10 -18.74 -1.75
C LEU A 352 -8.59 -18.36 -1.61
N ASN A 353 -9.36 -19.12 -0.84
CA ASN A 353 -10.77 -18.83 -0.55
C ASN A 353 -10.93 -17.47 0.16
N MET A 354 -9.90 -17.02 0.89
CA MET A 354 -9.85 -15.70 1.54
C MET A 354 -9.18 -14.63 0.67
N CYS A 355 -8.87 -14.90 -0.61
CA CYS A 355 -8.15 -14.02 -1.53
C CYS A 355 -6.81 -13.53 -0.95
N ALA A 356 -6.12 -14.36 -0.18
CA ALA A 356 -4.85 -14.05 0.48
C ALA A 356 -3.67 -14.58 -0.35
N HIS A 357 -3.50 -14.06 -1.56
CA HIS A 357 -2.58 -14.56 -2.59
C HIS A 357 -1.12 -14.67 -2.13
N ARG A 358 -0.66 -13.77 -1.24
CA ARG A 358 0.70 -13.87 -0.66
C ARG A 358 0.88 -15.10 0.21
N GLN A 359 -0.14 -15.45 1.01
CA GLN A 359 -0.11 -16.65 1.83
C GLN A 359 -0.18 -17.91 0.95
N VAL A 360 -1.00 -17.89 -0.11
CA VAL A 360 -1.02 -18.99 -1.10
C VAL A 360 0.38 -19.23 -1.64
N ALA A 361 1.05 -18.19 -2.13
CA ALA A 361 2.42 -18.27 -2.65
C ALA A 361 3.40 -18.83 -1.61
N ALA A 362 3.31 -18.37 -0.35
CA ALA A 362 4.18 -18.83 0.72
C ALA A 362 3.96 -20.32 1.06
N HIS A 363 2.70 -20.79 1.14
CA HIS A 363 2.41 -22.20 1.36
C HIS A 363 2.88 -23.08 0.20
N LEU A 364 2.69 -22.65 -1.05
CA LEU A 364 3.19 -23.37 -2.22
C LEU A 364 4.73 -23.42 -2.26
N ALA A 365 5.40 -22.33 -1.89
CA ALA A 365 6.86 -22.31 -1.77
C ALA A 365 7.35 -23.26 -0.68
N THR A 366 6.65 -23.34 0.47
CA THR A 366 6.95 -24.32 1.52
C THR A 366 6.76 -25.75 1.01
N ALA A 367 5.68 -26.05 0.28
CA ALA A 367 5.49 -27.38 -0.32
C ALA A 367 6.63 -27.73 -1.30
N LEU A 368 7.05 -26.80 -2.13
CA LEU A 368 8.13 -26.98 -3.10
C LEU A 368 9.50 -27.19 -2.45
N ALA A 369 9.76 -26.60 -1.28
CA ALA A 369 10.98 -26.86 -0.52
C ALA A 369 11.09 -28.33 -0.03
N HIS A 370 9.96 -29.01 0.12
CA HIS A 370 9.84 -30.43 0.53
C HIS A 370 9.52 -31.39 -0.64
N ALA A 371 9.55 -30.92 -1.90
CA ALA A 371 9.07 -31.63 -3.08
C ALA A 371 10.01 -32.74 -3.60
N ALA A 372 11.00 -33.19 -2.81
CA ALA A 372 11.98 -34.20 -3.28
C ALA A 372 11.35 -35.54 -3.68
N THR A 373 10.24 -35.92 -3.07
CA THR A 373 9.52 -37.18 -3.29
C THR A 373 8.39 -37.06 -4.33
N LEU A 374 8.06 -35.85 -4.78
CA LEU A 374 7.00 -35.64 -5.75
C LEU A 374 7.46 -36.02 -7.15
N SER A 375 6.51 -36.50 -7.97
CA SER A 375 6.71 -36.69 -9.40
C SER A 375 7.00 -35.36 -10.10
N ALA A 376 7.59 -35.43 -11.30
CA ALA A 376 7.84 -34.25 -12.10
C ALA A 376 6.56 -33.45 -12.40
N GLU A 377 5.46 -34.14 -12.65
CA GLU A 377 4.15 -33.53 -12.96
C GLU A 377 3.54 -32.82 -11.75
N GLU A 378 3.58 -33.46 -10.56
CA GLU A 378 3.09 -32.84 -9.32
C GLU A 378 3.89 -31.60 -8.99
N LYS A 379 5.21 -31.66 -9.09
CA LYS A 379 6.10 -30.52 -8.85
C LYS A 379 5.84 -29.39 -9.85
N ALA A 380 5.68 -29.72 -11.13
CA ALA A 380 5.37 -28.74 -12.16
C ALA A 380 4.01 -28.06 -11.91
N SER A 381 3.01 -28.81 -11.48
CA SER A 381 1.70 -28.26 -11.13
C SER A 381 1.75 -27.26 -9.95
N LEU A 382 2.57 -27.54 -8.92
CA LEU A 382 2.78 -26.60 -7.81
C LEU A 382 3.52 -25.35 -8.26
N LEU A 383 4.48 -25.47 -9.19
CA LEU A 383 5.20 -24.35 -9.77
C LEU A 383 4.31 -23.47 -10.66
N ASP A 384 3.41 -24.07 -11.44
CA ASP A 384 2.41 -23.34 -12.23
C ASP A 384 1.53 -22.47 -11.31
N ARG A 385 1.03 -23.05 -10.23
CA ARG A 385 0.24 -22.32 -9.22
C ARG A 385 1.06 -21.23 -8.54
N LEU A 386 2.26 -21.51 -8.10
CA LEU A 386 3.15 -20.52 -7.46
C LEU A 386 3.43 -19.35 -8.39
N SER A 387 3.71 -19.63 -9.67
CA SER A 387 3.94 -18.58 -10.65
C SER A 387 2.77 -17.62 -10.79
N TYR A 388 1.55 -18.16 -10.85
CA TYR A 388 0.34 -17.34 -10.95
C TYR A 388 0.14 -16.45 -9.71
N GLU A 389 0.33 -16.98 -8.52
CA GLU A 389 0.21 -16.24 -7.27
C GLU A 389 1.29 -15.15 -7.12
N CYS A 390 2.53 -15.45 -7.52
CA CYS A 390 3.61 -14.48 -7.59
C CYS A 390 3.29 -13.33 -8.58
N TYR A 391 2.68 -13.64 -9.71
CA TYR A 391 2.23 -12.62 -10.67
C TYR A 391 1.17 -11.69 -10.06
N LEU A 392 0.12 -12.23 -9.42
CA LEU A 392 -0.96 -11.44 -8.81
C LEU A 392 -0.44 -10.49 -7.73
N THR A 393 0.59 -10.91 -7.01
CA THR A 393 1.21 -10.14 -5.91
C THR A 393 2.37 -9.25 -6.37
N GLY A 394 2.70 -9.28 -7.67
CA GLY A 394 3.73 -8.42 -8.29
C GLY A 394 5.16 -8.92 -8.15
N GLN A 395 5.35 -10.19 -7.79
CA GLN A 395 6.65 -10.88 -7.70
C GLN A 395 7.00 -11.49 -9.08
N ILE A 396 7.24 -10.63 -10.08
CA ILE A 396 7.34 -11.05 -11.49
C ILE A 396 8.57 -11.94 -11.76
N HIS A 397 9.70 -11.67 -11.11
CA HIS A 397 10.92 -12.48 -11.31
C HIS A 397 10.76 -13.89 -10.74
N GLU A 398 10.13 -14.01 -9.58
CA GLU A 398 9.79 -15.29 -8.95
C GLU A 398 8.79 -16.06 -9.82
N ALA A 399 7.81 -15.38 -10.40
CA ALA A 399 6.86 -15.99 -11.34
C ALA A 399 7.54 -16.54 -12.57
N ILE A 400 8.46 -15.80 -13.18
CA ILE A 400 9.25 -16.26 -14.35
C ILE A 400 10.07 -17.50 -13.97
N SER A 401 10.83 -17.45 -12.88
CA SER A 401 11.68 -18.56 -12.43
C SER A 401 10.87 -19.83 -12.15
N ALA A 402 9.70 -19.69 -11.53
CA ALA A 402 8.79 -20.81 -11.29
C ALA A 402 8.28 -21.41 -12.61
N THR A 403 7.88 -20.56 -13.58
CA THR A 403 7.39 -21.05 -14.88
C THR A 403 8.48 -21.71 -15.71
N GLU A 404 9.71 -21.18 -15.72
CA GLU A 404 10.87 -21.79 -16.40
C GLU A 404 11.16 -23.18 -15.81
N SER A 405 11.07 -23.31 -14.49
CA SER A 405 11.23 -24.60 -13.82
C SER A 405 10.10 -25.57 -14.17
N ALA A 406 8.84 -25.09 -14.21
CA ALA A 406 7.70 -25.89 -14.61
C ALA A 406 7.80 -26.35 -16.07
N LEU A 407 8.20 -25.46 -16.98
CA LEU A 407 8.40 -25.76 -18.41
C LEU A 407 9.39 -26.93 -18.59
N ALA A 408 10.55 -26.88 -17.92
CA ALA A 408 11.53 -27.96 -18.00
C ALA A 408 10.97 -29.31 -17.53
N LEU A 409 10.15 -29.30 -16.47
CA LEU A 409 9.52 -30.52 -15.95
C LEU A 409 8.41 -31.04 -16.88
N TRP A 410 7.58 -30.17 -17.46
CA TRP A 410 6.54 -30.57 -18.43
C TRP A 410 7.14 -31.09 -19.72
N GLN A 411 8.25 -30.52 -20.19
CA GLN A 411 9.01 -31.06 -21.34
C GLN A 411 9.54 -32.44 -21.02
N ALA A 412 10.14 -32.66 -19.86
CA ALA A 412 10.63 -33.97 -19.44
C ALA A 412 9.50 -35.01 -19.31
N ALA A 413 8.30 -34.58 -18.86
CA ALA A 413 7.11 -35.41 -18.76
C ALA A 413 6.43 -35.69 -20.11
N GLY A 414 6.85 -34.99 -21.19
CA GLY A 414 6.26 -35.18 -22.55
C GLY A 414 4.80 -34.67 -22.66
N ASN A 415 4.44 -33.62 -21.92
CA ASN A 415 3.10 -33.01 -21.96
C ASN A 415 3.09 -31.71 -22.80
N PRO A 416 2.81 -31.79 -24.11
CA PRO A 416 2.91 -30.63 -25.00
C PRO A 416 1.83 -29.57 -24.77
N TYR A 417 0.69 -29.91 -24.16
CA TYR A 417 -0.34 -28.92 -23.80
C TYR A 417 0.17 -28.02 -22.69
N LYS A 418 0.72 -28.59 -21.61
CA LYS A 418 1.29 -27.86 -20.50
C LYS A 418 2.56 -27.09 -20.89
N GLU A 419 3.39 -27.68 -21.79
CA GLU A 419 4.52 -26.95 -22.36
C GLU A 419 4.06 -25.68 -23.08
N GLY A 420 3.05 -25.79 -23.94
CA GLY A 420 2.46 -24.65 -24.67
C GLY A 420 1.88 -23.60 -23.73
N ASP A 421 1.22 -24.01 -22.64
CA ASP A 421 0.68 -23.08 -21.65
C ASP A 421 1.79 -22.36 -20.85
N CYS A 422 2.87 -23.05 -20.45
CA CYS A 422 4.03 -22.41 -19.83
C CYS A 422 4.71 -21.39 -20.78
N LEU A 423 4.84 -21.71 -22.07
CA LEU A 423 5.38 -20.78 -23.08
C LEU A 423 4.49 -19.54 -23.21
N ARG A 424 3.17 -19.71 -23.29
CA ARG A 424 2.20 -18.62 -23.29
C ARG A 424 2.35 -17.77 -22.02
N TRP A 425 2.50 -18.41 -20.85
CA TRP A 425 2.62 -17.70 -19.58
C TRP A 425 3.95 -16.95 -19.47
N LEU A 426 5.08 -17.54 -19.90
CA LEU A 426 6.37 -16.84 -20.03
C LEU A 426 6.27 -15.62 -20.95
N SER A 427 5.53 -15.73 -22.04
CA SER A 427 5.24 -14.58 -22.92
C SER A 427 4.60 -13.44 -22.13
N ARG A 428 3.56 -13.74 -21.35
CA ARG A 428 2.86 -12.75 -20.52
C ARG A 428 3.78 -12.13 -19.45
N LEU A 429 4.54 -12.94 -18.74
CA LEU A 429 5.43 -12.50 -17.65
C LEU A 429 6.62 -11.67 -18.16
N THR A 430 7.25 -12.06 -19.25
CA THR A 430 8.39 -11.34 -19.82
C THR A 430 8.00 -9.98 -20.37
N TRP A 431 6.75 -9.79 -20.79
CA TRP A 431 6.24 -8.48 -21.16
C TRP A 431 6.31 -7.48 -19.98
N PHE A 432 6.03 -7.89 -18.74
CA PHE A 432 6.14 -7.01 -17.55
C PHE A 432 7.57 -6.56 -17.25
N THR A 433 8.58 -7.32 -17.72
CA THR A 433 9.99 -6.95 -17.56
C THR A 433 10.53 -6.08 -18.70
N THR A 434 9.65 -5.53 -19.54
CA THR A 434 10.00 -4.74 -20.73
C THR A 434 10.74 -5.50 -21.82
N ASN A 435 10.74 -6.81 -21.79
CA ASN A 435 11.39 -7.63 -22.80
C ASN A 435 10.39 -8.10 -23.88
N LYS A 436 9.93 -7.14 -24.72
CA LYS A 436 8.95 -7.42 -25.79
C LYS A 436 9.42 -8.53 -26.72
N ALA A 437 10.70 -8.54 -27.13
CA ALA A 437 11.23 -9.54 -28.06
C ALA A 437 11.15 -10.97 -27.49
N ALA A 438 11.39 -11.16 -26.19
CA ALA A 438 11.19 -12.46 -25.54
C ALA A 438 9.72 -12.82 -25.44
N ALA A 439 8.86 -11.86 -25.11
CA ALA A 439 7.41 -12.08 -25.04
C ALA A 439 6.85 -12.55 -26.38
N ASP A 440 7.17 -11.86 -27.47
CA ASP A 440 6.74 -12.24 -28.84
C ASP A 440 7.26 -13.62 -29.24
N ARG A 441 8.53 -13.93 -28.95
CA ARG A 441 9.13 -15.24 -29.24
C ARG A 441 8.41 -16.38 -28.50
N TYR A 442 8.16 -16.21 -27.19
CA TYR A 442 7.46 -17.23 -26.41
C TYR A 442 6.02 -17.41 -26.90
N ALA A 443 5.31 -16.33 -27.27
CA ALA A 443 3.97 -16.40 -27.84
C ALA A 443 3.95 -17.20 -29.14
N ALA A 444 4.90 -16.91 -30.05
CA ALA A 444 5.00 -17.64 -31.33
C ALA A 444 5.32 -19.14 -31.11
N MET A 445 6.20 -19.47 -30.17
CA MET A 445 6.51 -20.85 -29.82
C MET A 445 5.28 -21.57 -29.25
N ALA A 446 4.51 -20.93 -28.38
CA ALA A 446 3.30 -21.51 -27.82
C ALA A 446 2.26 -21.83 -28.88
N VAL A 447 1.97 -20.89 -29.77
CA VAL A 447 1.00 -21.10 -30.88
C VAL A 447 1.51 -22.19 -31.83
N ALA A 448 2.77 -22.14 -32.27
CA ALA A 448 3.33 -23.12 -33.19
C ALA A 448 3.32 -24.55 -32.63
N LEU A 449 3.46 -24.72 -31.32
CA LEU A 449 3.36 -26.02 -30.66
C LEU A 449 1.90 -26.48 -30.60
N LEU A 450 1.01 -25.62 -30.09
CA LEU A 450 -0.39 -25.98 -29.79
C LEU A 450 -1.24 -26.15 -31.06
N GLU A 451 -0.95 -25.47 -32.18
CA GLU A 451 -1.63 -25.67 -33.47
C GLU A 451 -1.39 -27.06 -34.08
N ARG A 452 -0.38 -27.80 -33.63
CA ARG A 452 -0.10 -29.17 -34.04
C ARG A 452 -0.94 -30.20 -33.28
N LEU A 453 -1.61 -29.79 -32.23
CA LEU A 453 -2.39 -30.63 -31.35
C LEU A 453 -3.88 -30.46 -31.64
N ALA A 454 -4.73 -31.27 -31.01
CA ALA A 454 -6.15 -31.04 -31.07
C ALA A 454 -6.51 -29.68 -30.45
N PRO A 455 -7.35 -28.87 -31.14
CA PRO A 455 -7.76 -27.57 -30.61
C PRO A 455 -8.41 -27.69 -29.23
N GLY A 456 -7.83 -27.01 -28.25
CA GLY A 456 -8.29 -27.05 -26.85
C GLY A 456 -8.13 -25.70 -26.14
N ARG A 457 -8.31 -25.76 -24.85
CA ARG A 457 -8.26 -24.61 -23.96
C ARG A 457 -6.93 -23.86 -24.04
N GLU A 458 -5.82 -24.57 -24.10
CA GLU A 458 -4.47 -24.02 -24.16
C GLU A 458 -4.25 -23.22 -25.46
N LEU A 459 -4.74 -23.71 -26.61
CA LEU A 459 -4.64 -22.98 -27.87
C LEU A 459 -5.50 -21.70 -27.85
N ALA A 460 -6.70 -21.74 -27.25
CA ALA A 460 -7.54 -20.55 -27.10
C ALA A 460 -6.85 -19.49 -26.24
N TRP A 461 -6.20 -19.90 -25.16
CA TRP A 461 -5.37 -19.01 -24.35
C TRP A 461 -4.17 -18.44 -25.10
N ALA A 462 -3.49 -19.25 -25.91
CA ALA A 462 -2.36 -18.80 -26.71
C ALA A 462 -2.78 -17.73 -27.73
N TYR A 463 -3.89 -17.93 -28.44
CA TYR A 463 -4.45 -16.90 -29.34
C TYR A 463 -4.85 -15.63 -28.58
N SER A 464 -5.47 -15.77 -27.41
CA SER A 464 -5.85 -14.61 -26.62
C SER A 464 -4.63 -13.84 -26.08
N ASN A 465 -3.53 -14.52 -25.75
CA ASN A 465 -2.26 -13.88 -25.40
C ASN A 465 -1.62 -13.15 -26.59
N VAL A 466 -1.65 -13.73 -27.79
CA VAL A 466 -1.17 -13.07 -29.02
C VAL A 466 -1.99 -11.80 -29.29
N SER A 467 -3.33 -11.89 -29.18
CA SER A 467 -4.22 -10.73 -29.28
C SER A 467 -3.83 -9.63 -28.27
N GLN A 468 -3.49 -10.02 -27.04
CA GLN A 468 -3.06 -9.08 -26.01
C GLN A 468 -1.74 -8.39 -26.36
N LEU A 469 -0.75 -9.11 -26.88
CA LEU A 469 0.54 -8.52 -27.26
C LEU A 469 0.38 -7.51 -28.39
N HIS A 470 -0.42 -7.82 -29.42
CA HIS A 470 -0.72 -6.89 -30.51
C HIS A 470 -1.53 -5.68 -30.03
N MET A 471 -2.52 -5.88 -29.13
CA MET A 471 -3.25 -4.79 -28.48
C MET A 471 -2.29 -3.83 -27.73
N LEU A 472 -1.31 -4.38 -27.00
CA LEU A 472 -0.32 -3.60 -26.25
C LEU A 472 0.72 -2.93 -27.15
N ALA A 473 0.93 -3.46 -28.37
CA ALA A 473 1.78 -2.88 -29.39
C ALA A 473 1.05 -1.83 -30.27
N ASP A 474 -0.24 -1.58 -30.02
CA ASP A 474 -1.12 -0.75 -30.86
C ASP A 474 -1.19 -1.25 -32.33
N GLU A 475 -1.28 -2.56 -32.53
CA GLU A 475 -1.41 -3.28 -33.81
C GLU A 475 -2.85 -3.83 -33.92
N PRO A 476 -3.85 -3.01 -34.33
CA PRO A 476 -5.27 -3.34 -34.15
C PRO A 476 -5.75 -4.50 -35.02
N GLU A 477 -5.25 -4.62 -36.26
CA GLU A 477 -5.71 -5.68 -37.18
C GLU A 477 -5.30 -7.04 -36.67
N GLU A 478 -4.04 -7.21 -36.30
CA GLU A 478 -3.50 -8.46 -35.78
C GLU A 478 -4.13 -8.83 -34.42
N ALA A 479 -4.36 -7.84 -33.56
CA ALA A 479 -4.99 -8.02 -32.26
C ALA A 479 -6.41 -8.56 -32.40
N ILE A 480 -7.21 -8.01 -33.32
CA ILE A 480 -8.60 -8.45 -33.58
C ILE A 480 -8.60 -9.83 -34.19
N VAL A 481 -7.78 -10.11 -35.21
CA VAL A 481 -7.73 -11.43 -35.86
C VAL A 481 -7.38 -12.53 -34.85
N ALA A 482 -6.38 -12.32 -33.99
CA ALA A 482 -6.04 -13.30 -32.96
C ALA A 482 -7.13 -13.41 -31.89
N GLY A 483 -7.71 -12.28 -31.47
CA GLY A 483 -8.83 -12.22 -30.52
C GLY A 483 -10.07 -12.97 -31.00
N ASP A 484 -10.44 -12.80 -32.25
CA ASP A 484 -11.61 -13.50 -32.85
C ASP A 484 -11.39 -15.02 -32.91
N ARG A 485 -10.17 -15.48 -33.21
CA ARG A 485 -9.80 -16.91 -33.11
C ARG A 485 -9.98 -17.44 -31.71
N ALA A 486 -9.50 -16.67 -30.70
CA ALA A 486 -9.66 -17.03 -29.30
C ALA A 486 -11.14 -17.09 -28.90
N LEU A 487 -11.95 -16.08 -29.28
CA LEU A 487 -13.38 -16.01 -29.00
C LEU A 487 -14.16 -17.17 -29.62
N ALA A 488 -13.87 -17.49 -30.88
CA ALA A 488 -14.51 -18.60 -31.56
C ALA A 488 -14.26 -19.93 -30.84
N LEU A 489 -13.01 -20.18 -30.45
CA LEU A 489 -12.65 -21.41 -29.74
C LEU A 489 -13.21 -21.43 -28.32
N ALA A 490 -13.13 -20.30 -27.58
CA ALA A 490 -13.69 -20.17 -26.23
C ALA A 490 -15.19 -20.46 -26.20
N ARG A 491 -15.95 -19.93 -27.16
CA ARG A 491 -17.41 -20.18 -27.29
C ARG A 491 -17.71 -21.62 -27.62
N THR A 492 -16.92 -22.25 -28.50
CA THR A 492 -17.05 -23.68 -28.82
C THR A 492 -16.80 -24.56 -27.60
N LEU A 493 -15.86 -24.16 -26.72
CA LEU A 493 -15.53 -24.88 -25.50
C LEU A 493 -16.46 -24.53 -24.32
N GLY A 494 -17.28 -23.46 -24.44
CA GLY A 494 -18.07 -22.94 -23.35
C GLY A 494 -17.23 -22.31 -22.22
N ASP A 495 -16.01 -21.84 -22.53
CA ASP A 495 -15.05 -21.29 -21.56
C ASP A 495 -15.26 -19.78 -21.41
N ALA A 496 -15.98 -19.38 -20.36
CA ALA A 496 -16.29 -17.98 -20.08
C ALA A 496 -15.05 -17.19 -19.63
N GLU A 497 -14.03 -17.85 -19.07
CA GLU A 497 -12.79 -17.21 -18.64
C GLU A 497 -12.00 -16.70 -19.85
N ILE A 498 -11.78 -17.57 -20.83
CA ILE A 498 -11.10 -17.19 -22.07
C ILE A 498 -11.93 -16.19 -22.87
N GLU A 499 -13.27 -16.34 -22.91
CA GLU A 499 -14.16 -15.37 -23.58
C GLU A 499 -13.98 -13.99 -22.94
N SER A 500 -13.98 -13.88 -21.61
CA SER A 500 -13.75 -12.62 -20.90
C SER A 500 -12.39 -12.00 -21.25
N HIS A 501 -11.32 -12.81 -21.22
CA HIS A 501 -9.97 -12.34 -21.53
C HIS A 501 -9.83 -11.84 -22.98
N ALA A 502 -10.39 -12.57 -23.94
CA ALA A 502 -10.34 -12.21 -25.37
C ALA A 502 -11.20 -10.97 -25.67
N LEU A 503 -12.43 -10.87 -25.10
CA LEU A 503 -13.26 -9.67 -25.21
C LEU A 503 -12.55 -8.43 -24.66
N ASN A 504 -11.78 -8.58 -23.58
CA ASN A 504 -11.00 -7.49 -23.03
C ASN A 504 -9.96 -6.96 -24.02
N ASN A 505 -9.25 -7.85 -24.70
CA ASN A 505 -8.25 -7.47 -25.70
C ASN A 505 -8.88 -6.81 -26.91
N VAL A 506 -9.90 -7.46 -27.50
CA VAL A 506 -10.62 -6.95 -28.68
C VAL A 506 -11.30 -5.61 -28.39
N GLY A 507 -11.98 -5.49 -27.23
CA GLY A 507 -12.67 -4.27 -26.85
C GLY A 507 -11.70 -3.10 -26.62
N THR A 508 -10.55 -3.35 -25.97
CA THR A 508 -9.49 -2.32 -25.79
C THR A 508 -8.92 -1.87 -27.12
N THR A 509 -8.67 -2.82 -28.03
CA THR A 509 -8.15 -2.54 -29.38
C THR A 509 -9.13 -1.70 -30.20
N LYS A 510 -10.41 -2.06 -30.18
CA LYS A 510 -11.47 -1.28 -30.86
C LYS A 510 -11.53 0.16 -30.34
N LEU A 511 -11.51 0.37 -29.03
CA LEU A 511 -11.51 1.71 -28.46
C LEU A 511 -10.26 2.51 -28.84
N ALA A 512 -9.08 1.89 -28.88
CA ALA A 512 -7.86 2.52 -29.36
C ALA A 512 -7.95 2.92 -30.84
N ALA A 513 -8.63 2.10 -31.65
CA ALA A 513 -8.94 2.41 -33.05
C ALA A 513 -10.17 3.35 -33.23
N GLN A 514 -10.66 3.98 -32.17
CA GLN A 514 -11.82 4.88 -32.15
C GLN A 514 -13.17 4.22 -32.52
N ASP A 515 -13.26 2.90 -32.45
CA ASP A 515 -14.52 2.16 -32.57
C ASP A 515 -15.18 2.06 -31.18
N SER A 516 -16.27 2.80 -31.02
CA SER A 516 -17.02 2.87 -29.74
C SER A 516 -17.65 1.54 -29.31
N SER A 517 -17.80 0.57 -30.22
CA SER A 517 -18.34 -0.78 -29.91
C SER A 517 -17.44 -1.53 -28.92
N GLY A 518 -16.15 -1.19 -28.87
CA GLY A 518 -15.20 -1.78 -27.94
C GLY A 518 -15.57 -1.60 -26.46
N ARG A 519 -16.33 -0.55 -26.11
CA ARG A 519 -16.83 -0.37 -24.75
C ARG A 519 -17.77 -1.50 -24.33
N ALA A 520 -18.69 -1.89 -25.20
CA ALA A 520 -19.61 -2.98 -24.92
C ALA A 520 -18.89 -4.34 -24.75
N ASP A 521 -17.81 -4.55 -25.53
CA ASP A 521 -16.96 -5.75 -25.37
C ASP A 521 -16.26 -5.76 -24.02
N LEU A 522 -15.70 -4.62 -23.57
CA LEU A 522 -15.06 -4.49 -22.25
C LEU A 522 -16.04 -4.65 -21.09
N GLU A 523 -17.23 -4.04 -21.18
CA GLU A 523 -18.28 -4.17 -20.16
C GLU A 523 -18.80 -5.62 -20.10
N ARG A 524 -18.91 -6.29 -21.25
CA ARG A 524 -19.24 -7.72 -21.29
C ARG A 524 -18.15 -8.58 -20.67
N SER A 525 -16.87 -8.28 -20.96
CA SER A 525 -15.72 -8.92 -20.30
C SER A 525 -15.79 -8.78 -18.78
N LEU A 526 -16.04 -7.56 -18.30
CA LEU A 526 -16.18 -7.28 -16.86
C LEU A 526 -17.35 -8.05 -16.24
N ALA A 527 -18.51 -8.07 -16.93
CA ALA A 527 -19.69 -8.78 -16.44
C ALA A 527 -19.44 -10.29 -16.32
N LEU A 528 -18.77 -10.90 -17.30
CA LEU A 528 -18.38 -12.32 -17.25
C LEU A 528 -17.40 -12.58 -16.09
N ALA A 529 -16.41 -11.71 -15.92
CA ALA A 529 -15.43 -11.84 -14.87
C ALA A 529 -16.05 -11.70 -13.47
N LEU A 530 -16.98 -10.78 -13.27
CA LEU A 530 -17.69 -10.60 -11.99
C LEU A 530 -18.68 -11.73 -11.70
N ALA A 531 -19.26 -12.35 -12.71
CA ALA A 531 -20.16 -13.50 -12.57
C ALA A 531 -19.42 -14.81 -12.29
N GLY A 532 -18.16 -14.92 -12.71
CA GLY A 532 -17.30 -16.08 -12.47
C GLY A 532 -16.89 -16.15 -11.01
N GLY A 533 -17.48 -17.07 -10.25
CA GLY A 533 -17.32 -17.16 -8.80
C GLY A 533 -15.97 -17.68 -8.29
N CYS A 534 -15.02 -18.03 -9.16
CA CYS A 534 -13.72 -18.56 -8.77
C CYS A 534 -12.60 -17.50 -8.82
N SER A 535 -11.50 -17.80 -8.13
CA SER A 535 -10.35 -16.88 -8.02
C SER A 535 -9.69 -16.50 -9.35
N SER A 536 -9.76 -17.38 -10.37
CA SER A 536 -9.17 -17.11 -11.68
C SER A 536 -9.83 -15.94 -12.41
N PHE A 537 -11.11 -15.67 -12.16
CA PHE A 537 -11.81 -14.53 -12.75
C PHE A 537 -11.45 -13.18 -12.12
N GLN A 538 -10.84 -13.18 -10.93
CA GLN A 538 -10.54 -11.93 -10.22
C GLN A 538 -9.55 -11.05 -10.99
N GLU A 539 -8.54 -11.66 -11.59
CA GLU A 539 -7.57 -10.94 -12.43
C GLU A 539 -8.24 -10.37 -13.69
N HIS A 540 -9.17 -11.11 -14.30
CA HIS A 540 -9.87 -10.65 -15.51
C HIS A 540 -10.76 -9.44 -15.21
N ALA A 541 -11.43 -9.41 -14.06
CA ALA A 541 -12.18 -8.24 -13.61
C ALA A 541 -11.25 -7.03 -13.37
N ALA A 542 -10.08 -7.25 -12.73
CA ALA A 542 -9.09 -6.21 -12.53
C ALA A 542 -8.59 -5.63 -13.86
N ARG A 543 -8.32 -6.50 -14.85
CA ARG A 543 -7.94 -6.08 -16.22
C ARG A 543 -9.04 -5.26 -16.89
N ALA A 544 -10.28 -5.71 -16.80
CA ALA A 544 -11.41 -5.03 -17.43
C ALA A 544 -11.62 -3.63 -16.82
N TYR A 545 -11.57 -3.49 -15.49
CA TYR A 545 -11.59 -2.18 -14.83
C TYR A 545 -10.40 -1.30 -15.29
N GLY A 546 -9.18 -1.87 -15.30
CA GLY A 546 -7.97 -1.16 -15.71
C GLY A 546 -8.07 -0.65 -17.16
N ASN A 547 -8.53 -1.49 -18.09
CA ASN A 547 -8.63 -1.11 -19.51
C ASN A 547 -9.80 -0.15 -19.77
N LEU A 548 -10.95 -0.30 -19.11
CA LEU A 548 -12.03 0.69 -19.15
C LEU A 548 -11.55 2.05 -18.66
N ALA A 549 -10.83 2.08 -17.53
CA ALA A 549 -10.32 3.30 -16.93
C ALA A 549 -9.27 3.98 -17.82
N THR A 550 -8.28 3.23 -18.30
CA THR A 550 -7.19 3.78 -19.13
C THR A 550 -7.67 4.19 -20.52
N SER A 551 -8.60 3.43 -21.14
CA SER A 551 -9.21 3.83 -22.41
C SER A 551 -10.01 5.13 -22.27
N ALA A 552 -10.79 5.30 -21.19
CA ALA A 552 -11.49 6.54 -20.90
C ALA A 552 -10.51 7.70 -20.65
N ALA A 553 -9.42 7.46 -19.92
CA ALA A 553 -8.38 8.47 -19.68
C ALA A 553 -7.67 8.90 -20.97
N ARG A 554 -7.36 7.98 -21.85
CA ARG A 554 -6.79 8.27 -23.20
C ARG A 554 -7.75 9.09 -24.05
N ALA A 555 -9.05 8.79 -24.01
CA ALA A 555 -10.10 9.56 -24.67
C ALA A 555 -10.41 10.91 -23.98
N ARG A 556 -9.74 11.24 -22.87
CA ARG A 556 -9.99 12.44 -22.03
C ARG A 556 -11.39 12.47 -21.40
N ASP A 557 -12.08 11.33 -21.31
CA ASP A 557 -13.29 11.16 -20.49
C ASP A 557 -12.89 10.90 -19.03
N PHE A 558 -12.45 11.95 -18.36
CA PHE A 558 -11.95 11.85 -16.98
C PHE A 558 -13.04 11.48 -15.97
N THR A 559 -14.32 11.67 -16.29
CA THR A 559 -15.42 11.27 -15.43
C THR A 559 -15.52 9.74 -15.39
N GLN A 560 -15.54 9.09 -16.55
CA GLN A 560 -15.56 7.65 -16.65
C GLN A 560 -14.25 7.03 -16.14
N ALA A 561 -13.10 7.63 -16.46
CA ALA A 561 -11.81 7.18 -15.98
C ALA A 561 -11.77 7.14 -14.43
N ARG A 562 -12.20 8.22 -13.77
CA ARG A 562 -12.27 8.32 -12.31
C ARG A 562 -13.20 7.26 -11.71
N HIS A 563 -14.34 7.02 -12.32
CA HIS A 563 -15.29 5.98 -11.90
C HIS A 563 -14.62 4.59 -11.93
N TYR A 564 -14.10 4.18 -13.08
CA TYR A 564 -13.52 2.84 -13.23
C TYR A 564 -12.21 2.66 -12.44
N PHE A 565 -11.37 3.70 -12.28
CA PHE A 565 -10.21 3.64 -11.38
C PHE A 565 -10.65 3.45 -9.92
N SER A 566 -11.67 4.16 -9.46
CA SER A 566 -12.16 4.04 -8.08
C SER A 566 -12.69 2.63 -7.80
N GLU A 567 -13.57 2.13 -8.67
CA GLU A 567 -14.17 0.80 -8.55
C GLU A 567 -13.10 -0.31 -8.68
N GLY A 568 -12.23 -0.18 -9.68
CA GLY A 568 -11.18 -1.18 -9.95
C GLY A 568 -10.12 -1.26 -8.85
N ILE A 569 -9.65 -0.12 -8.34
CA ILE A 569 -8.70 -0.09 -7.21
C ILE A 569 -9.35 -0.70 -5.96
N ALA A 570 -10.59 -0.30 -5.64
CA ALA A 570 -11.31 -0.85 -4.49
C ALA A 570 -11.58 -2.37 -4.64
N TYR A 571 -11.87 -2.83 -5.86
CA TYR A 571 -12.03 -4.25 -6.18
C TYR A 571 -10.73 -5.03 -5.93
N CYS A 572 -9.60 -4.51 -6.41
CA CYS A 572 -8.30 -5.15 -6.32
C CYS A 572 -7.72 -5.13 -4.90
N GLU A 573 -7.90 -4.02 -4.15
CA GLU A 573 -7.49 -3.92 -2.75
C GLU A 573 -8.18 -4.98 -1.87
N LYS A 574 -9.46 -5.24 -2.14
CA LYS A 574 -10.23 -6.28 -1.42
C LYS A 574 -9.78 -7.71 -1.73
N ARG A 575 -8.95 -7.93 -2.75
CA ARG A 575 -8.60 -9.25 -3.28
C ARG A 575 -7.10 -9.51 -3.38
N ASP A 576 -6.29 -8.71 -2.71
CA ASP A 576 -4.81 -8.82 -2.70
C ASP A 576 -4.16 -8.76 -4.10
N LEU A 577 -4.83 -8.09 -5.07
CA LEU A 577 -4.34 -7.96 -6.44
C LEU A 577 -3.40 -6.75 -6.58
N TYR A 578 -2.29 -6.76 -5.86
CA TYR A 578 -1.39 -5.60 -5.73
C TYR A 578 -0.76 -5.14 -7.04
N ALA A 579 -0.48 -6.04 -7.97
CA ALA A 579 0.04 -5.66 -9.29
C ALA A 579 -0.93 -4.70 -9.99
N TRP A 580 -2.22 -5.01 -9.92
CA TRP A 580 -3.29 -4.21 -10.53
C TRP A 580 -3.58 -2.92 -9.75
N VAL A 581 -3.53 -2.94 -8.43
CA VAL A 581 -3.64 -1.71 -7.61
C VAL A 581 -2.56 -0.72 -8.02
N ARG A 582 -1.31 -1.17 -8.13
CA ARG A 582 -0.17 -0.33 -8.51
C ARG A 582 -0.30 0.23 -9.91
N TYR A 583 -0.68 -0.62 -10.87
CA TYR A 583 -0.90 -0.22 -12.25
C TYR A 583 -1.98 0.87 -12.36
N MET A 584 -3.17 0.62 -11.79
CA MET A 584 -4.27 1.58 -11.84
C MET A 584 -3.99 2.86 -11.04
N THR A 585 -3.26 2.78 -9.93
CA THR A 585 -2.85 3.97 -9.17
C THR A 585 -1.90 4.85 -9.95
N ALA A 586 -0.92 4.26 -10.64
CA ALA A 586 0.00 5.01 -11.52
C ALA A 586 -0.74 5.67 -12.69
N SER A 587 -1.65 4.94 -13.36
CA SER A 587 -2.46 5.48 -14.45
C SER A 587 -3.47 6.55 -13.98
N ARG A 588 -4.03 6.39 -12.77
CA ARG A 588 -4.87 7.44 -12.17
C ARG A 588 -4.07 8.71 -11.89
N ALA A 589 -2.80 8.61 -11.49
CA ALA A 589 -1.95 9.76 -11.24
C ALA A 589 -1.77 10.63 -12.51
N GLU A 590 -1.76 10.02 -13.71
CA GLU A 590 -1.73 10.76 -14.98
C GLU A 590 -3.00 11.59 -15.20
N THR A 591 -4.19 11.04 -14.85
CA THR A 591 -5.45 11.79 -14.95
C THR A 591 -5.52 12.94 -13.96
N LEU A 592 -5.05 12.72 -12.72
CA LEU A 592 -4.96 13.75 -11.69
C LEU A 592 -4.01 14.89 -12.10
N LEU A 593 -2.86 14.55 -12.69
CA LEU A 593 -1.92 15.53 -13.24
C LEU A 593 -2.57 16.40 -14.32
N ALA A 594 -3.27 15.78 -15.28
CA ALA A 594 -3.94 16.49 -16.37
C ALA A 594 -5.05 17.42 -15.86
N GLN A 595 -5.77 17.03 -14.82
CA GLN A 595 -6.84 17.81 -14.19
C GLN A 595 -6.32 18.87 -13.20
N GLY A 596 -5.02 19.02 -13.01
CA GLY A 596 -4.42 20.00 -12.11
C GLY A 596 -4.40 19.61 -10.63
N GLU A 597 -4.78 18.39 -10.28
CA GLU A 597 -4.75 17.85 -8.92
C GLU A 597 -3.35 17.34 -8.55
N TRP A 598 -2.35 18.23 -8.59
CA TRP A 598 -0.92 17.86 -8.56
C TRP A 598 -0.43 17.29 -7.24
N ASP A 599 -1.04 17.64 -6.11
CA ASP A 599 -0.68 17.06 -4.81
C ASP A 599 -1.06 15.58 -4.76
N ALA A 600 -2.29 15.26 -5.15
CA ALA A 600 -2.78 13.88 -5.21
C ALA A 600 -2.03 13.05 -6.28
N ALA A 601 -1.69 13.67 -7.43
CA ALA A 601 -0.90 13.03 -8.47
C ALA A 601 0.51 12.68 -7.98
N ALA A 602 1.18 13.60 -7.28
CA ALA A 602 2.52 13.39 -6.73
C ALA A 602 2.51 12.30 -5.64
N GLU A 603 1.55 12.35 -4.70
CA GLU A 603 1.41 11.35 -3.65
C GLU A 603 1.23 9.93 -4.22
N ALA A 604 0.33 9.78 -5.20
CA ALA A 604 0.11 8.50 -5.87
C ALA A 604 1.37 8.02 -6.62
N ALA A 605 2.08 8.92 -7.31
CA ALA A 605 3.28 8.59 -8.05
C ALA A 605 4.48 8.27 -7.13
N GLU A 606 4.64 8.99 -6.02
CA GLU A 606 5.70 8.72 -5.03
C GLU A 606 5.56 7.35 -4.40
N LEU A 607 4.34 6.95 -4.03
CA LEU A 607 4.05 5.61 -3.50
C LEU A 607 4.56 4.50 -4.43
N ILE A 608 4.42 4.68 -5.75
CA ILE A 608 4.84 3.69 -6.75
C ILE A 608 6.35 3.79 -7.03
N SER A 609 6.92 5.01 -7.08
CA SER A 609 8.33 5.21 -7.47
C SER A 609 9.34 4.80 -6.40
N GLN A 610 8.94 4.69 -5.12
CA GLN A 610 9.84 4.33 -4.01
C GLN A 610 10.30 2.87 -4.03
N ASP A 611 9.52 1.95 -4.61
CA ASP A 611 9.85 0.52 -4.68
C ASP A 611 10.42 0.16 -6.05
N VAL A 612 11.73 -0.14 -6.09
CA VAL A 612 12.45 -0.51 -7.33
C VAL A 612 12.01 -1.86 -7.92
N LYS A 613 11.34 -2.71 -7.12
CA LYS A 613 10.86 -4.03 -7.56
C LYS A 613 9.52 -3.97 -8.32
N ILE A 614 8.90 -2.81 -8.36
CA ILE A 614 7.63 -2.64 -9.08
C ILE A 614 7.86 -2.77 -10.59
N ALA A 615 6.97 -3.51 -11.23
CA ALA A 615 7.01 -3.73 -12.68
C ALA A 615 7.06 -2.38 -13.45
N ALA A 616 7.86 -2.34 -14.51
CA ALA A 616 8.08 -1.15 -15.33
C ALA A 616 6.77 -0.53 -15.85
N VAL A 617 5.74 -1.37 -16.07
CA VAL A 617 4.42 -0.94 -16.55
C VAL A 617 3.72 0.06 -15.62
N ALA A 618 3.96 -0.01 -14.33
CA ALA A 618 3.44 0.94 -13.33
C ALA A 618 4.48 2.02 -12.98
N ARG A 619 5.77 1.68 -13.03
CA ARG A 619 6.85 2.57 -12.63
C ARG A 619 7.06 3.73 -13.61
N ILE A 620 7.01 3.45 -14.92
CA ILE A 620 7.22 4.48 -15.96
C ILE A 620 6.21 5.63 -15.82
N PRO A 621 4.88 5.41 -15.84
CA PRO A 621 3.92 6.51 -15.70
C PRO A 621 4.07 7.26 -14.36
N ALA A 622 4.36 6.56 -13.27
CA ALA A 622 4.60 7.21 -11.98
C ALA A 622 5.81 8.16 -12.02
N LEU A 623 6.93 7.74 -12.61
CA LEU A 623 8.12 8.57 -12.77
C LEU A 623 7.85 9.80 -13.67
N VAL A 624 7.10 9.63 -14.77
CA VAL A 624 6.72 10.72 -15.67
C VAL A 624 5.84 11.74 -14.94
N VAL A 625 4.83 11.28 -14.19
CA VAL A 625 3.95 12.17 -13.41
C VAL A 625 4.76 12.94 -12.37
N LEU A 626 5.60 12.25 -11.61
CA LEU A 626 6.43 12.87 -10.58
C LEU A 626 7.38 13.92 -11.17
N ALA A 627 8.00 13.60 -12.30
CA ALA A 627 8.87 14.53 -13.02
C ALA A 627 8.11 15.75 -13.54
N ARG A 628 6.92 15.58 -14.15
CA ARG A 628 6.10 16.69 -14.63
C ARG A 628 5.58 17.58 -13.50
N VAL A 629 5.15 17.00 -12.38
CA VAL A 629 4.75 17.80 -11.20
C VAL A 629 5.91 18.64 -10.69
N ARG A 630 7.09 18.02 -10.49
CA ARG A 630 8.30 18.74 -10.06
C ARG A 630 8.72 19.83 -11.03
N LEU A 631 8.76 19.51 -12.32
CA LEU A 631 9.08 20.45 -13.40
C LEU A 631 8.15 21.66 -13.37
N ARG A 632 6.84 21.41 -13.35
CA ARG A 632 5.81 22.46 -13.40
C ARG A 632 5.78 23.31 -12.13
N ARG A 633 6.18 22.76 -10.98
CA ARG A 633 6.36 23.50 -9.71
C ARG A 633 7.69 24.23 -9.61
N GLY A 634 8.71 23.76 -10.31
CA GLY A 634 10.09 24.23 -10.20
C GLY A 634 10.86 23.53 -9.08
N ASP A 635 10.48 22.31 -8.71
CA ASP A 635 11.11 21.48 -7.69
C ASP A 635 12.29 20.69 -8.28
N PRO A 636 13.28 20.27 -7.45
CA PRO A 636 14.45 19.52 -7.92
C PRO A 636 14.13 18.06 -8.24
N GLY A 637 15.05 17.38 -8.94
CA GLY A 637 14.99 15.93 -9.17
C GLY A 637 14.26 15.51 -10.45
N VAL A 638 13.97 16.44 -11.36
CA VAL A 638 13.29 16.18 -12.63
C VAL A 638 14.10 15.25 -13.53
N SER A 639 15.37 15.60 -13.81
CA SER A 639 16.22 14.82 -14.72
C SER A 639 16.38 13.39 -14.29
N LYS A 640 16.64 13.14 -13.00
CA LYS A 640 16.80 11.77 -12.47
C LYS A 640 15.57 10.89 -12.75
N ALA A 641 14.35 11.43 -12.52
CA ALA A 641 13.12 10.67 -12.75
C ALA A 641 12.86 10.43 -14.25
N LEU A 642 13.15 11.42 -15.10
CA LEU A 642 12.99 11.28 -16.55
C LEU A 642 14.05 10.36 -17.19
N ASP A 643 15.27 10.34 -16.68
CA ASP A 643 16.31 9.45 -17.19
C ASP A 643 16.00 7.99 -16.86
N GLU A 644 15.56 7.72 -15.64
CA GLU A 644 15.10 6.38 -15.25
C GLU A 644 13.87 5.95 -16.06
N ALA A 645 12.88 6.84 -16.22
CA ALA A 645 11.70 6.57 -17.03
C ALA A 645 12.07 6.28 -18.50
N ALA A 646 13.02 7.02 -19.06
CA ALA A 646 13.50 6.83 -20.43
C ALA A 646 14.20 5.49 -20.61
N GLU A 647 15.08 5.10 -19.70
CA GLU A 647 15.75 3.81 -19.73
C GLU A 647 14.74 2.65 -19.79
N LEU A 648 13.77 2.66 -18.88
CA LEU A 648 12.71 1.63 -18.83
C LEU A 648 11.80 1.67 -20.07
N ALA A 649 11.40 2.86 -20.54
CA ALA A 649 10.48 3.01 -21.66
C ALA A 649 11.13 2.57 -22.97
N PHE A 650 12.37 2.99 -23.27
CA PHE A 650 13.06 2.59 -24.48
C PHE A 650 13.41 1.09 -24.50
N ALA A 651 13.69 0.49 -23.33
CA ALA A 651 13.86 -0.95 -23.22
C ALA A 651 12.60 -1.72 -23.60
N SER A 652 11.40 -1.18 -23.33
CA SER A 652 10.15 -1.83 -23.68
C SER A 652 9.86 -1.87 -25.20
N GLY A 653 10.36 -0.87 -25.94
CA GLY A 653 10.06 -0.69 -27.37
C GLY A 653 8.62 -0.28 -27.66
N GLU A 654 7.78 -0.01 -26.64
CA GLU A 654 6.35 0.28 -26.78
C GLU A 654 6.08 1.78 -26.88
N VAL A 655 5.35 2.19 -27.91
CA VAL A 655 5.06 3.61 -28.21
C VAL A 655 4.31 4.27 -27.05
N GLN A 656 3.33 3.59 -26.48
CA GLN A 656 2.52 4.07 -25.35
C GLN A 656 3.34 4.38 -24.10
N ARG A 657 4.56 3.87 -23.96
CA ARG A 657 5.49 4.17 -22.84
C ARG A 657 6.52 5.19 -23.22
N ILE A 658 7.02 5.13 -24.48
CA ILE A 658 8.06 6.02 -24.98
C ILE A 658 7.52 7.44 -25.19
N ALA A 659 6.34 7.59 -25.80
CA ALA A 659 5.81 8.89 -26.18
C ALA A 659 5.59 9.84 -24.97
N PRO A 660 4.99 9.41 -23.83
CA PRO A 660 4.84 10.28 -22.66
C PRO A 660 6.17 10.72 -22.03
N VAL A 661 7.19 9.85 -22.06
CA VAL A 661 8.53 10.18 -21.55
C VAL A 661 9.19 11.23 -22.45
N VAL A 662 9.16 11.02 -23.78
CA VAL A 662 9.72 11.96 -24.75
C VAL A 662 9.02 13.33 -24.65
N ALA A 663 7.70 13.35 -24.51
CA ALA A 663 6.93 14.57 -24.32
C ALA A 663 7.30 15.32 -23.02
N ALA A 664 7.48 14.58 -21.91
CA ALA A 664 7.90 15.18 -20.64
C ALA A 664 9.33 15.73 -20.69
N ARG A 665 10.25 15.05 -21.39
CA ARG A 665 11.61 15.55 -21.63
C ARG A 665 11.63 16.79 -22.53
N ALA A 666 10.76 16.82 -23.54
CA ALA A 666 10.58 17.99 -24.39
C ALA A 666 10.05 19.19 -23.60
N GLU A 667 9.05 18.99 -22.72
CA GLU A 667 8.53 20.03 -21.82
C GLU A 667 9.65 20.57 -20.90
N ALA A 668 10.47 19.68 -20.32
CA ALA A 668 11.59 20.06 -19.48
C ALA A 668 12.63 20.88 -20.23
N ALA A 669 13.07 20.40 -21.40
CA ALA A 669 14.02 21.09 -22.24
C ALA A 669 13.49 22.47 -22.72
N TRP A 670 12.20 22.58 -22.98
CA TRP A 670 11.58 23.85 -23.36
C TRP A 670 11.59 24.86 -22.20
N ILE A 671 11.23 24.45 -21.00
CA ILE A 671 11.25 25.35 -19.82
C ILE A 671 12.68 25.80 -19.50
N GLU A 672 13.69 24.96 -19.75
CA GLU A 672 15.11 25.31 -19.60
C GLU A 672 15.67 26.12 -20.76
N GLY A 673 14.91 26.32 -21.84
CA GLY A 673 15.40 27.03 -23.06
C GLY A 673 16.31 26.19 -23.95
N LYS A 674 16.31 24.86 -23.81
CA LYS A 674 17.19 23.90 -24.52
C LYS A 674 16.42 22.95 -25.45
N LEU A 675 15.20 23.31 -25.88
CA LEU A 675 14.36 22.44 -26.70
C LEU A 675 15.07 21.93 -27.98
N ALA A 676 15.99 22.70 -28.53
CA ALA A 676 16.78 22.31 -29.71
C ALA A 676 17.61 21.02 -29.46
N ASP A 677 18.08 20.82 -28.24
CA ASP A 677 18.94 19.67 -27.89
C ASP A 677 18.15 18.33 -27.86
N SER A 678 16.82 18.39 -27.72
CA SER A 678 15.93 17.22 -27.65
C SER A 678 15.28 16.88 -29.01
N LEU A 679 15.61 17.57 -30.08
CA LEU A 679 14.93 17.45 -31.39
C LEU A 679 14.93 16.04 -31.96
N ASP A 680 16.06 15.35 -31.91
CA ASP A 680 16.18 14.00 -32.49
C ASP A 680 15.38 12.96 -31.73
N GLU A 681 15.28 13.14 -30.42
CA GLU A 681 14.44 12.27 -29.58
C GLU A 681 12.96 12.53 -29.86
N ILE A 682 12.53 13.79 -29.90
CA ILE A 682 11.15 14.18 -30.22
C ILE A 682 10.76 13.67 -31.62
N ARG A 683 11.64 13.84 -32.62
CA ARG A 683 11.39 13.37 -33.99
C ARG A 683 11.23 11.84 -34.07
N ARG A 684 12.06 11.09 -33.32
CA ARG A 684 11.94 9.62 -33.24
C ARG A 684 10.62 9.23 -32.59
N GLY A 685 10.28 9.82 -31.45
CA GLY A 685 9.01 9.59 -30.76
C GLY A 685 7.81 9.90 -31.65
N TYR A 686 7.82 11.06 -32.33
CA TYR A 686 6.73 11.45 -33.25
C TYR A 686 6.57 10.45 -34.40
N LYS A 687 7.66 9.99 -35.03
CA LYS A 687 7.58 8.97 -36.08
C LYS A 687 6.98 7.63 -35.57
N MET A 688 7.20 7.30 -34.32
CA MET A 688 6.58 6.12 -33.71
C MET A 688 5.09 6.32 -33.52
N THR A 689 4.64 7.50 -33.02
CA THR A 689 3.21 7.79 -32.83
C THR A 689 2.43 7.89 -34.15
N CYS A 690 3.07 8.22 -35.26
CA CYS A 690 2.42 8.20 -36.59
C CYS A 690 2.01 6.79 -37.06
N LYS A 691 2.46 5.75 -36.38
CA LYS A 691 2.12 4.35 -36.70
C LYS A 691 0.93 3.82 -35.91
N ILE A 692 0.45 4.58 -34.93
CA ILE A 692 -0.66 4.20 -34.06
C ILE A 692 -1.79 5.21 -34.17
N SER A 693 -3.00 4.80 -33.77
CA SER A 693 -4.20 5.62 -33.87
C SER A 693 -4.42 6.58 -32.67
N ASP A 694 -3.39 6.84 -31.85
CA ASP A 694 -3.51 7.73 -30.69
C ASP A 694 -3.27 9.20 -31.09
N SER A 695 -4.36 9.91 -31.37
CA SER A 695 -4.34 11.33 -31.77
C SER A 695 -3.80 12.28 -30.68
N TRP A 696 -3.88 11.90 -29.41
CA TRP A 696 -3.41 12.71 -28.27
C TRP A 696 -1.88 12.65 -28.15
N MET A 697 -1.30 11.43 -28.16
CA MET A 697 0.15 11.26 -28.09
C MET A 697 0.83 11.86 -29.32
N GLN A 698 0.24 11.63 -30.49
CA GLN A 698 0.75 12.20 -31.75
C GLN A 698 0.69 13.72 -31.71
N GLY A 699 -0.43 14.29 -31.22
CA GLY A 699 -0.62 15.73 -31.13
C GLY A 699 0.34 16.41 -30.17
N GLU A 700 0.63 15.81 -29.01
CA GLU A 700 1.59 16.38 -28.05
C GLU A 700 3.00 16.43 -28.63
N LEU A 701 3.46 15.36 -29.28
CA LEU A 701 4.80 15.35 -29.89
C LEU A 701 4.88 16.23 -31.15
N ALA A 702 3.79 16.32 -31.95
CA ALA A 702 3.69 17.26 -33.04
C ALA A 702 3.80 18.71 -32.55
N PHE A 703 3.15 19.05 -31.45
CA PHE A 703 3.23 20.37 -30.82
C PHE A 703 4.67 20.73 -30.41
N TRP A 704 5.41 19.80 -29.81
CA TRP A 704 6.81 20.06 -29.44
C TRP A 704 7.72 20.26 -30.67
N LEU A 705 7.51 19.50 -31.78
CA LEU A 705 8.23 19.69 -33.03
C LEU A 705 7.88 21.04 -33.66
N TRP A 706 6.60 21.43 -33.66
CA TRP A 706 6.16 22.72 -34.15
C TRP A 706 6.78 23.86 -33.32
N ARG A 707 6.79 23.74 -32.01
CA ARG A 707 7.36 24.76 -31.12
C ARG A 707 8.88 24.91 -31.30
N ALA A 708 9.54 23.86 -31.76
CA ALA A 708 10.95 23.87 -32.13
C ALA A 708 11.19 24.35 -33.58
N GLY A 709 10.15 24.79 -34.30
CA GLY A 709 10.25 25.27 -35.70
C GLY A 709 10.56 24.17 -36.71
N ARG A 710 10.18 22.91 -36.42
CA ARG A 710 10.47 21.72 -37.25
C ARG A 710 9.22 21.03 -37.80
N LEU A 711 8.05 21.55 -37.53
CA LEU A 711 6.77 21.16 -38.11
C LEU A 711 6.05 22.45 -38.55
N THR A 712 5.56 22.52 -39.78
CA THR A 712 4.89 23.70 -40.33
C THR A 712 3.37 23.58 -40.30
N GLU A 713 2.86 22.37 -40.42
CA GLU A 713 1.42 22.08 -40.47
C GLU A 713 1.07 20.89 -39.61
N ALA A 714 -0.13 20.89 -39.00
CA ALA A 714 -0.68 19.77 -38.28
C ALA A 714 -1.12 18.67 -39.26
N THR A 715 -0.91 17.41 -38.91
CA THR A 715 -1.54 16.30 -39.63
C THR A 715 -3.01 16.21 -39.23
N GLU A 716 -3.89 15.70 -40.09
CA GLU A 716 -5.34 15.56 -39.81
C GLU A 716 -5.65 14.58 -38.67
N GLN A 717 -4.67 13.79 -38.24
CA GLN A 717 -4.84 12.71 -37.27
C GLN A 717 -4.56 13.11 -35.81
N ILE A 718 -4.27 14.37 -35.51
CA ILE A 718 -3.97 14.79 -34.14
C ILE A 718 -5.21 15.36 -33.43
N ALA A 719 -5.23 15.26 -32.09
CA ALA A 719 -6.33 15.78 -31.29
C ALA A 719 -6.51 17.29 -31.47
N ARG A 720 -7.77 17.73 -31.56
CA ARG A 720 -8.20 19.08 -31.93
C ARG A 720 -7.51 20.21 -31.12
N PRO A 721 -7.34 20.13 -29.80
CA PRO A 721 -6.66 21.19 -29.08
C PRO A 721 -5.22 21.42 -29.53
N TRP A 722 -4.47 20.36 -29.85
CA TRP A 722 -3.12 20.42 -30.35
C TRP A 722 -3.09 20.99 -31.79
N ALA A 723 -4.04 20.56 -32.62
CA ALA A 723 -4.17 21.09 -33.98
C ALA A 723 -4.40 22.59 -33.98
N LEU A 724 -5.30 23.11 -33.15
CA LEU A 724 -5.57 24.53 -32.99
C LEU A 724 -4.35 25.31 -32.49
N GLN A 725 -3.57 24.76 -31.55
CA GLN A 725 -2.33 25.40 -31.08
C GLN A 725 -1.29 25.50 -32.21
N ILE A 726 -1.12 24.46 -33.02
CA ILE A 726 -0.19 24.43 -34.15
C ILE A 726 -0.64 25.41 -35.24
N ALA A 727 -1.94 25.55 -35.48
CA ALA A 727 -2.52 26.52 -36.40
C ALA A 727 -2.50 27.96 -35.86
N GLY A 728 -2.12 28.18 -34.59
CA GLY A 728 -2.08 29.50 -33.97
C GLY A 728 -3.43 30.02 -33.46
N ASP A 729 -4.47 29.18 -33.46
CA ASP A 729 -5.78 29.49 -32.84
C ASP A 729 -5.75 29.20 -31.33
N TRP A 730 -5.06 30.08 -30.60
CA TRP A 730 -4.84 29.97 -29.17
C TRP A 730 -6.16 30.08 -28.36
N PRO A 731 -7.08 30.99 -28.70
CA PRO A 731 -8.38 31.06 -28.01
C PRO A 731 -9.22 29.81 -28.20
N GLY A 732 -9.26 29.27 -29.43
CA GLY A 732 -9.96 28.02 -29.71
C GLY A 732 -9.35 26.84 -28.96
N ALA A 733 -8.03 26.74 -28.96
CA ALA A 733 -7.33 25.70 -28.19
C ALA A 733 -7.60 25.81 -26.68
N ALA A 734 -7.58 27.01 -26.11
CA ALA A 734 -7.86 27.25 -24.70
C ALA A 734 -9.30 26.83 -24.32
N ALA A 735 -10.27 27.06 -25.19
CA ALA A 735 -11.66 26.67 -25.00
C ALA A 735 -11.81 25.11 -24.99
N GLU A 736 -11.14 24.42 -25.92
CA GLU A 736 -11.14 22.95 -25.97
C GLU A 736 -10.48 22.35 -24.72
N TRP A 737 -9.31 22.88 -24.28
CA TRP A 737 -8.65 22.45 -23.06
C TRP A 737 -9.50 22.68 -21.81
N GLN A 738 -10.24 23.80 -21.75
CA GLN A 738 -11.18 24.08 -20.68
C GLN A 738 -12.34 23.07 -20.68
N ALA A 739 -12.89 22.73 -21.83
CA ALA A 739 -14.02 21.81 -21.96
C ALA A 739 -13.69 20.41 -21.43
N ILE A 740 -12.44 19.96 -21.59
CA ILE A 740 -11.96 18.68 -21.08
C ILE A 740 -11.27 18.78 -19.71
N ASN A 741 -11.34 19.96 -19.06
CA ASN A 741 -10.78 20.20 -17.72
C ASN A 741 -9.27 19.91 -17.61
N CYS A 742 -8.48 20.45 -18.55
CA CYS A 742 -7.01 20.42 -18.52
C CYS A 742 -6.46 21.84 -18.28
N PRO A 743 -6.44 22.32 -17.03
CA PRO A 743 -6.18 23.74 -16.72
C PRO A 743 -4.74 24.18 -17.04
N TYR A 744 -3.75 23.30 -16.95
CA TYR A 744 -2.37 23.66 -17.27
C TYR A 744 -2.19 23.91 -18.77
N GLU A 745 -2.69 23.03 -19.61
CA GLU A 745 -2.67 23.14 -21.08
C GLU A 745 -3.54 24.30 -21.55
N GLN A 746 -4.69 24.55 -20.89
CA GLN A 746 -5.50 25.76 -21.09
C GLN A 746 -4.68 27.04 -20.86
N ALA A 747 -3.96 27.10 -19.73
CA ALA A 747 -3.15 28.25 -19.38
C ALA A 747 -1.96 28.45 -20.34
N LEU A 748 -1.36 27.34 -20.84
CA LEU A 748 -0.33 27.39 -21.88
C LEU A 748 -0.86 28.07 -23.17
N ALA A 749 -2.05 27.68 -23.62
CA ALA A 749 -2.68 28.27 -24.80
C ALA A 749 -3.04 29.75 -24.56
N LEU A 750 -3.66 30.08 -23.42
CA LEU A 750 -4.00 31.45 -23.06
C LEU A 750 -2.76 32.36 -22.97
N ALA A 751 -1.63 31.83 -22.51
CA ALA A 751 -0.37 32.58 -22.41
C ALA A 751 0.21 32.99 -23.76
N GLU A 752 -0.17 32.33 -24.86
CA GLU A 752 0.26 32.66 -26.22
C GLU A 752 -0.69 33.63 -26.94
N CYS A 753 -1.87 33.90 -26.37
CA CYS A 753 -2.80 34.89 -26.93
C CYS A 753 -2.17 36.31 -26.96
N LYS A 754 -2.59 37.11 -27.94
CA LYS A 754 -2.18 38.55 -28.03
C LYS A 754 -2.98 39.44 -27.07
N ASN A 755 -4.07 38.96 -26.53
CA ASN A 755 -4.95 39.69 -25.64
C ASN A 755 -4.45 39.68 -24.20
N GLU A 756 -4.26 40.87 -23.59
CA GLU A 756 -3.82 41.03 -22.21
C GLU A 756 -4.70 40.26 -21.20
N SER A 757 -6.04 40.29 -21.38
CA SER A 757 -6.97 39.60 -20.51
C SER A 757 -6.73 38.07 -20.48
N ALA A 758 -6.49 37.47 -21.65
CA ALA A 758 -6.19 36.04 -21.77
C ALA A 758 -4.86 35.68 -21.08
N VAL A 759 -3.81 36.51 -21.27
CA VAL A 759 -2.51 36.27 -20.62
C VAL A 759 -2.59 36.48 -19.10
N ARG A 760 -3.43 37.38 -18.61
CA ARG A 760 -3.70 37.53 -17.16
C ARG A 760 -4.47 36.32 -16.60
N SER A 761 -5.43 35.79 -17.36
CA SER A 761 -6.13 34.55 -16.98
C SER A 761 -5.17 33.35 -16.92
N ALA A 762 -4.25 33.24 -17.89
CA ALA A 762 -3.19 32.24 -17.87
C ALA A 762 -2.32 32.35 -16.60
N LEU A 763 -1.90 33.57 -16.24
CA LEU A 763 -1.13 33.79 -15.03
C LEU A 763 -1.88 33.35 -13.76
N GLN A 764 -3.17 33.68 -13.69
CA GLN A 764 -4.01 33.31 -12.55
C GLN A 764 -4.15 31.78 -12.41
N ILE A 765 -4.34 31.07 -13.53
CA ILE A 765 -4.40 29.61 -13.54
C ILE A 765 -3.05 29.01 -13.11
N PHE A 766 -1.92 29.48 -13.67
CA PHE A 766 -0.58 29.01 -13.27
C PHE A 766 -0.30 29.26 -11.78
N GLU A 767 -0.71 30.41 -11.25
CA GLU A 767 -0.56 30.69 -9.80
C GLU A 767 -1.43 29.78 -8.96
N GLY A 768 -2.67 29.51 -9.38
CA GLY A 768 -3.58 28.59 -8.71
C GLY A 768 -3.05 27.15 -8.67
N LEU A 769 -2.43 26.69 -9.75
CA LEU A 769 -1.78 25.37 -9.84
C LEU A 769 -0.43 25.30 -9.13
N GLY A 770 0.17 26.44 -8.76
CA GLY A 770 1.54 26.49 -8.26
C GLY A 770 2.61 26.32 -9.36
N ALA A 771 2.28 26.54 -10.62
CA ALA A 771 3.16 26.43 -11.79
C ALA A 771 4.19 27.58 -11.84
N THR A 772 5.15 27.54 -10.93
CA THR A 772 6.09 28.65 -10.67
C THR A 772 6.91 29.08 -11.89
N PRO A 773 7.51 28.17 -12.67
CA PRO A 773 8.29 28.54 -13.86
C PRO A 773 7.43 29.28 -14.90
N MET A 774 6.26 28.70 -15.21
CA MET A 774 5.35 29.28 -16.21
C MET A 774 4.72 30.60 -15.77
N ALA A 775 4.35 30.71 -14.48
CA ALA A 775 3.92 32.00 -13.92
C ALA A 775 5.02 33.08 -14.03
N GLY A 776 6.29 32.70 -13.83
CA GLY A 776 7.45 33.58 -14.01
C GLY A 776 7.62 34.07 -15.46
N ILE A 777 7.56 33.14 -16.41
CA ILE A 777 7.63 33.43 -17.87
C ILE A 777 6.46 34.33 -18.27
N THR A 778 5.24 34.00 -17.86
CA THR A 778 4.03 34.78 -18.21
C THR A 778 4.07 36.18 -17.62
N ARG A 779 4.56 36.36 -16.39
CA ARG A 779 4.76 37.69 -15.80
C ARG A 779 5.79 38.53 -16.58
N ARG A 780 6.87 37.91 -17.06
CA ARG A 780 7.88 38.58 -17.88
C ARG A 780 7.26 39.05 -19.20
N LYS A 781 6.52 38.18 -19.89
CA LYS A 781 5.79 38.48 -21.12
C LYS A 781 4.84 39.68 -20.93
N LEU A 782 4.08 39.73 -19.84
CA LEU A 782 3.21 40.89 -19.53
C LEU A 782 4.00 42.18 -19.32
N ARG A 783 5.16 42.14 -18.64
CA ARG A 783 6.01 43.32 -18.42
C ARG A 783 6.59 43.85 -19.75
N GLU A 784 7.10 42.95 -20.58
CA GLU A 784 7.64 43.27 -21.91
C GLU A 784 6.58 43.89 -22.81
N SER A 785 5.30 43.50 -22.66
CA SER A 785 4.16 44.10 -23.35
C SER A 785 3.68 45.42 -22.72
N GLY A 786 4.40 46.00 -21.74
CA GLY A 786 4.06 47.27 -21.11
C GLY A 786 2.93 47.27 -20.11
N VAL A 787 2.43 46.10 -19.72
CA VAL A 787 1.31 45.94 -18.79
C VAL A 787 1.69 46.41 -17.38
N ARG A 788 0.89 47.31 -16.79
CA ARG A 788 1.03 47.81 -15.42
C ARG A 788 0.18 46.97 -14.44
N ASN A 789 0.48 47.01 -13.15
CA ASN A 789 -0.24 46.31 -12.07
C ASN A 789 -0.31 44.77 -12.23
N ILE A 790 0.83 44.16 -12.56
CA ILE A 790 0.96 42.71 -12.59
C ILE A 790 1.09 42.18 -11.14
N PRO A 791 0.27 41.18 -10.69
CA PRO A 791 0.41 40.59 -9.39
C PRO A 791 1.84 40.13 -9.12
N ARG A 792 2.39 40.51 -7.96
CA ARG A 792 3.71 39.99 -7.52
C ARG A 792 3.45 38.60 -6.99
N GLY A 793 4.09 37.60 -7.59
CA GLY A 793 4.00 36.22 -7.08
C GLY A 793 4.47 36.10 -5.64
N SER A 794 4.02 35.08 -4.93
CA SER A 794 4.43 34.79 -3.55
C SER A 794 5.95 34.66 -3.46
N HIS A 795 6.56 35.35 -2.50
CA HIS A 795 8.00 35.27 -2.27
C HIS A 795 8.40 33.85 -1.86
N GLU A 796 9.55 33.35 -2.28
CA GLU A 796 10.06 32.00 -2.01
C GLU A 796 10.00 31.60 -0.52
N ARG A 797 10.33 32.53 0.38
CA ARG A 797 10.16 32.37 1.83
C ARG A 797 8.72 32.27 2.32
N THR A 798 7.74 32.72 1.54
CA THR A 798 6.31 32.60 1.85
C THR A 798 5.81 31.23 1.48
N LYS A 799 6.37 30.58 0.44
CA LYS A 799 6.06 29.22 0.00
C LYS A 799 6.60 28.12 0.93
N GLN A 800 7.71 28.39 1.61
CA GLN A 800 8.33 27.45 2.56
C GLN A 800 7.57 27.31 3.89
N ASN A 801 6.52 28.11 4.08
CA ASN A 801 5.74 28.14 5.30
C ASN A 801 4.41 27.39 5.07
N PRO A 802 4.04 26.46 5.93
CA PRO A 802 2.90 25.55 5.75
C PRO A 802 1.56 26.24 5.46
N HIS A 803 1.42 27.52 5.82
CA HIS A 803 0.19 28.31 5.64
C HIS A 803 0.38 29.48 4.67
N GLN A 804 1.46 29.51 3.91
CA GLN A 804 1.80 30.55 2.93
C GLN A 804 1.65 31.98 3.48
N LEU A 805 1.96 32.19 4.75
CA LEU A 805 1.94 33.49 5.38
C LEU A 805 3.16 34.32 4.94
N THR A 806 2.94 35.59 4.55
CA THR A 806 4.04 36.50 4.26
C THR A 806 4.84 36.81 5.53
N ARG A 807 6.11 37.26 5.38
CA ARG A 807 6.93 37.65 6.52
C ARG A 807 6.19 38.65 7.44
N ARG A 808 5.40 39.57 6.86
CA ARG A 808 4.63 40.55 7.62
C ARG A 808 3.45 39.91 8.35
N GLN A 809 2.76 38.96 7.71
CA GLN A 809 1.69 38.20 8.34
C GLN A 809 2.21 37.31 9.48
N LEU A 810 3.40 36.70 9.32
CA LEU A 810 4.07 35.96 10.42
C LEU A 810 4.41 36.86 11.60
N GLN A 811 4.94 38.08 11.36
CA GLN A 811 5.19 39.06 12.42
C GLN A 811 3.91 39.46 13.15
N VAL A 812 2.83 39.70 12.42
CA VAL A 812 1.52 40.01 12.99
C VAL A 812 0.99 38.82 13.79
N LEU A 813 1.07 37.60 13.23
CA LEU A 813 0.61 36.38 13.90
C LEU A 813 1.39 36.09 15.20
N ALA A 814 2.70 36.32 15.22
CA ALA A 814 3.50 36.18 16.44
C ALA A 814 3.03 37.14 17.53
N LEU A 815 2.79 38.42 17.18
CA LEU A 815 2.28 39.40 18.13
C LEU A 815 0.81 39.15 18.55
N VAL A 816 0.02 38.55 17.69
CA VAL A 816 -1.33 38.03 18.03
C VAL A 816 -1.23 36.89 19.05
N ALA A 817 -0.25 35.98 18.87
CA ALA A 817 0.01 34.90 19.83
C ALA A 817 0.50 35.41 21.20
N GLU A 818 1.23 36.55 21.21
CA GLU A 818 1.61 37.27 22.46
C GLU A 818 0.43 38.01 23.12
N GLY A 819 -0.76 38.01 22.51
CA GLY A 819 -1.95 38.68 23.03
C GLY A 819 -2.03 40.19 22.76
N CYS A 820 -1.14 40.77 21.94
CA CYS A 820 -1.09 42.19 21.63
C CYS A 820 -2.34 42.69 20.89
N ARG A 821 -2.91 43.82 21.22
CA ARG A 821 -4.03 44.49 20.48
C ARG A 821 -3.51 45.10 19.16
N ASN A 822 -4.42 45.39 18.21
CA ASN A 822 -4.04 45.92 16.89
C ASN A 822 -3.28 47.23 16.98
N ALA A 823 -3.67 48.14 17.89
CA ALA A 823 -2.93 49.37 18.19
C ALA A 823 -1.49 49.13 18.69
N GLU A 824 -1.28 48.12 19.55
CA GLU A 824 0.05 47.74 20.04
C GLU A 824 0.91 47.09 18.93
N ILE A 825 0.26 46.25 18.10
CA ILE A 825 0.92 45.65 16.93
C ILE A 825 1.32 46.73 15.93
N ALA A 826 0.43 47.71 15.70
CA ALA A 826 0.68 48.85 14.83
C ALA A 826 1.90 49.66 15.29
N GLY A 827 1.96 49.97 16.59
CA GLY A 827 3.11 50.66 17.21
C GLY A 827 4.41 49.84 17.10
N ARG A 828 4.41 48.57 17.42
CA ARG A 828 5.60 47.68 17.36
C ARG A 828 6.11 47.45 15.94
N LEU A 829 5.20 47.47 14.96
CA LEU A 829 5.54 47.20 13.57
C LEU A 829 5.65 48.45 12.69
N PHE A 830 5.49 49.66 13.27
CA PHE A 830 5.54 50.96 12.59
C PHE A 830 4.60 51.04 11.38
N VAL A 831 3.35 50.61 11.54
CA VAL A 831 2.28 50.68 10.53
C VAL A 831 1.01 51.25 11.13
N THR A 832 0.01 51.52 10.27
CA THR A 832 -1.31 51.98 10.74
C THR A 832 -2.12 50.80 11.30
N GLU A 833 -3.03 51.06 12.22
CA GLU A 833 -3.93 50.04 12.78
C GLU A 833 -4.79 49.38 11.70
N LYS A 834 -5.25 50.13 10.70
CA LYS A 834 -5.95 49.63 9.52
C LYS A 834 -5.13 48.62 8.72
N THR A 835 -3.80 48.83 8.63
CA THR A 835 -2.87 47.87 7.97
C THR A 835 -2.77 46.59 8.76
N VAL A 836 -2.76 46.68 10.10
CA VAL A 836 -2.78 45.48 10.97
C VAL A 836 -4.09 44.71 10.81
N ASP A 837 -5.24 45.39 10.76
CA ASP A 837 -6.55 44.75 10.52
C ASP A 837 -6.57 43.93 9.21
N HIS A 838 -6.04 44.52 8.13
CA HIS A 838 -5.89 43.79 6.87
C HIS A 838 -4.98 42.56 6.99
N HIS A 839 -3.88 42.67 7.71
CA HIS A 839 -3.01 41.51 7.92
C HIS A 839 -3.63 40.45 8.82
N VAL A 840 -4.34 40.84 9.86
CA VAL A 840 -5.06 39.91 10.75
C VAL A 840 -6.12 39.16 9.95
N SER A 841 -6.96 39.88 9.18
CA SER A 841 -7.99 39.26 8.34
C SER A 841 -7.40 38.26 7.34
N ALA A 842 -6.31 38.62 6.65
CA ALA A 842 -5.61 37.71 5.73
C ALA A 842 -4.96 36.51 6.44
N VAL A 843 -4.53 36.67 7.69
CA VAL A 843 -4.00 35.56 8.51
C VAL A 843 -5.13 34.60 8.89
N LEU A 844 -6.28 35.10 9.32
CA LEU A 844 -7.43 34.27 9.68
C LEU A 844 -7.91 33.45 8.49
N GLU A 845 -7.99 34.08 7.32
CA GLU A 845 -8.38 33.42 6.07
C GLU A 845 -7.39 32.30 5.68
N LYS A 846 -6.08 32.60 5.69
CA LYS A 846 -5.04 31.63 5.32
C LYS A 846 -4.90 30.47 6.32
N LEU A 847 -5.15 30.70 7.59
CA LEU A 847 -5.15 29.68 8.64
C LEU A 847 -6.48 28.92 8.70
N GLN A 848 -7.51 29.36 7.93
CA GLN A 848 -8.87 28.82 7.93
C GLN A 848 -9.50 28.81 9.32
N VAL A 849 -9.27 29.87 10.10
CA VAL A 849 -9.79 30.05 11.46
C VAL A 849 -10.75 31.25 11.53
N ARG A 850 -11.70 31.22 12.45
CA ARG A 850 -12.78 32.25 12.55
C ARG A 850 -12.47 33.34 13.57
N SER A 851 -11.50 33.11 14.44
CA SER A 851 -11.20 34.04 15.52
C SER A 851 -9.73 34.26 15.74
N ARG A 852 -9.37 35.42 16.31
CA ARG A 852 -8.02 35.79 16.73
C ARG A 852 -7.43 34.81 17.75
N GLY A 853 -8.27 34.30 18.68
CA GLY A 853 -7.87 33.31 19.67
C GLY A 853 -7.50 31.97 19.01
N GLU A 854 -8.24 31.54 18.01
CA GLU A 854 -7.91 30.34 17.23
C GLU A 854 -6.60 30.51 16.46
N ALA A 855 -6.38 31.70 15.86
CA ALA A 855 -5.11 31.98 15.17
C ALA A 855 -3.91 31.95 16.15
N ALA A 856 -4.07 32.48 17.37
CA ALA A 856 -3.06 32.40 18.41
C ALA A 856 -2.78 30.95 18.84
N ALA A 857 -3.80 30.13 18.99
CA ALA A 857 -3.67 28.71 19.32
C ALA A 857 -2.93 27.91 18.22
N VAL A 858 -3.23 28.20 16.93
CA VAL A 858 -2.52 27.62 15.79
C VAL A 858 -1.04 28.05 15.79
N ALA A 859 -0.75 29.34 16.01
CA ALA A 859 0.63 29.86 16.06
C ALA A 859 1.46 29.18 17.15
N ASN A 860 0.90 28.98 18.34
CA ASN A 860 1.57 28.30 19.45
C ASN A 860 1.83 26.81 19.13
N ARG A 861 0.86 26.12 18.51
CA ARG A 861 0.99 24.70 18.13
C ARG A 861 2.05 24.48 17.06
N LEU A 862 2.23 25.45 16.16
CA LEU A 862 3.22 25.40 15.08
C LEU A 862 4.60 25.93 15.50
N GLY A 863 4.78 26.36 16.74
CA GLY A 863 6.05 26.93 17.24
C GLY A 863 6.44 28.25 16.56
N LEU A 864 5.52 28.92 15.88
CA LEU A 864 5.77 30.14 15.11
C LEU A 864 5.98 31.39 16.01
N ALA A 865 5.57 31.32 17.27
CA ALA A 865 5.70 32.40 18.24
C ALA A 865 7.16 32.67 18.68
N THR A 866 8.05 31.66 18.55
CA THR A 866 9.44 31.75 19.07
C THR A 866 10.51 32.07 18.02
N SER A 867 10.16 32.15 16.72
CA SER A 867 11.15 32.23 15.63
C SER A 867 11.44 33.63 15.08
N VAL A 868 10.73 34.68 15.54
CA VAL A 868 10.93 36.04 15.00
C VAL A 868 11.83 36.86 15.94
N LYS A 869 13.14 36.89 15.66
CA LYS A 869 14.07 37.86 16.31
C LYS A 869 13.62 39.29 15.99
N PRO A 870 13.55 40.20 17.00
CA PRO A 870 13.23 41.60 16.77
C PRO A 870 14.34 42.25 15.90
N ILE A 871 13.92 42.96 14.85
CA ILE A 871 14.82 43.76 14.03
C ILE A 871 15.37 44.90 14.93
N ARG A 872 16.67 44.88 15.22
CA ARG A 872 17.39 46.05 15.75
C ARG A 872 17.14 47.22 14.79
N ALA A 873 16.62 48.32 15.35
CA ALA A 873 16.52 49.58 14.63
C ALA A 873 17.89 49.96 14.08
N ALA A 874 18.02 50.01 12.75
CA ALA A 874 19.16 50.66 12.13
C ALA A 874 19.04 52.16 12.45
N LYS A 875 19.96 52.70 13.22
CA LYS A 875 20.16 54.12 13.37
C LYS A 875 20.64 54.65 12.03
N HIS A 876 19.91 55.64 11.54
CA HIS A 876 20.07 56.52 10.42
C HIS A 876 19.94 55.97 9.05
#